data_748128182a04aa6e9cd4f8335eb5b470
#
_entry.id   748128182a04aa6e9cd4f8335eb5b470
#
_cell.length_a   1.000
_cell.length_b   1.000
_cell.length_c   1.000
_cell.angle_alpha   90.00
_cell.angle_beta   90.00
_cell.angle_gamma   90.00
#
_symmetry.space_group_name_H-M   'P 1'
#
loop_
_entity.id
_entity.type
_entity.pdbx_description
1 polymer ?
#
loop_
_entity_poly.entity_id
_entity_poly.type
_entity_poly.pdbx_seq_one_letter_code
_entity_poly.pdbx_strand_id
1 'polypeptide(L)'
;MCGILGAVGAPDEVREECLLQGLKALAHRGPDDSGGHVIRQSGPRPASIFLGNRRLAILDLSPAGHQPMQDCDTGNWIVYNGEIYNFREIRSELESYGISFNSHSDTEVILKAYGKWGAGCLDYFRGMFAFAIWDAPSRGLFLARDRFGEKPLYYFHRDGLFLFASEVRSLLQTGLVARQLDEVGLMEYLHYGSVSDPETLVRGVHSLPPAHCLLLKDGEATLRKYWDLNSAERDLAASGPVRHIGRGTIVELRTQLEDAMLLRMVSDVPVGIFLSGGIDSSSLVALLSRKHPNLSTFSVVFKELDYSEAQYSRSISKRFGTDHHEIVISCHDVMTSLPKIIGAMDQPTVDGVNTYIISRETRRIGYKVALSGLGADEIFAGYETFKTVPRMEWFAWCASTIKPTLRHMLASIISVAISKRRPRAEKLAVLIEGDGSIPHPYALARMLFMPRQLRQLSLVSDGMHVDPAMAPLADILKWAERFDPVNRTSYLELRHYMPNTLLRDSDFMSMAHGLELRVPFVDHKLAEFLFRIPGASKLKRGLPKWLLIEAVQGLLPEQVVHRPKRGFTFPFELWLKKEMRQDMEDVLLDTSANLLAGVDRKFVATVWKDFLAGKTTWSRPWSLYVLKRWVDMVLESRPSSSTVDIPELGRRQAMARN
;
A
#
# COMPACT_ATOMS: atom_id res chain seq x y z
N MET A 1 3.72 0.46 15.09
CA MET A 1 2.55 0.65 14.19
C MET A 1 1.25 0.42 14.92
N CYS A 2 0.18 1.07 14.50
CA CYS A 2 -1.04 1.14 15.27
C CYS A 2 -2.27 0.91 14.39
N GLY A 3 -3.44 0.83 15.02
CA GLY A 3 -4.73 0.99 14.37
C GLY A 3 -5.43 2.21 14.95
N ILE A 4 -5.85 3.15 14.12
CA ILE A 4 -6.58 4.33 14.55
C ILE A 4 -8.02 4.29 14.07
N LEU A 5 -8.92 4.85 14.88
CA LEU A 5 -10.32 5.04 14.56
C LEU A 5 -10.78 6.37 15.20
N GLY A 6 -11.63 7.10 14.51
CA GLY A 6 -12.27 8.26 15.10
C GLY A 6 -13.57 8.64 14.43
N ALA A 7 -14.29 9.53 15.10
CA ALA A 7 -15.58 10.03 14.67
C ALA A 7 -15.74 11.50 15.05
N VAL A 8 -16.45 12.27 14.21
CA VAL A 8 -16.95 13.61 14.52
C VAL A 8 -18.40 13.68 14.03
N GLY A 9 -19.31 14.13 14.88
CA GLY A 9 -20.72 14.26 14.53
C GLY A 9 -21.56 14.82 15.69
N ALA A 10 -22.87 14.80 15.54
CA ALA A 10 -23.78 15.16 16.61
C ALA A 10 -23.64 14.17 17.80
N PRO A 11 -23.94 14.59 19.03
CA PRO A 11 -23.75 13.73 20.22
C PRO A 11 -24.50 12.39 20.19
N ASP A 12 -25.62 12.32 19.51
CA ASP A 12 -26.44 11.11 19.32
C ASP A 12 -25.94 10.20 18.18
N GLU A 13 -25.17 10.75 17.24
CA GLU A 13 -24.55 10.00 16.14
C GLU A 13 -23.25 9.34 16.57
N VAL A 14 -22.43 10.01 17.41
CA VAL A 14 -21.14 9.50 17.93
C VAL A 14 -21.38 8.56 19.10
N ARG A 15 -21.87 7.35 18.81
CA ARG A 15 -22.16 6.31 19.81
C ARG A 15 -20.89 5.56 20.19
N GLU A 16 -20.41 5.79 21.41
CA GLU A 16 -19.14 5.26 21.91
C GLU A 16 -19.08 3.72 21.82
N GLU A 17 -20.16 3.01 22.15
CA GLU A 17 -20.22 1.56 22.06
C GLU A 17 -19.95 1.02 20.64
N CYS A 18 -20.54 1.68 19.62
CA CYS A 18 -20.32 1.36 18.22
C CYS A 18 -18.85 1.56 17.83
N LEU A 19 -18.26 2.66 18.26
CA LEU A 19 -16.88 3.02 17.97
C LEU A 19 -15.88 2.09 18.68
N LEU A 20 -16.18 1.66 19.90
CA LEU A 20 -15.39 0.66 20.61
C LEU A 20 -15.40 -0.71 19.89
N GLN A 21 -16.54 -1.11 19.28
CA GLN A 21 -16.57 -2.31 18.42
C GLN A 21 -15.67 -2.15 17.19
N GLY A 22 -15.71 -0.99 16.51
CA GLY A 22 -14.80 -0.66 15.42
C GLY A 22 -13.33 -0.68 15.86
N LEU A 23 -13.01 -0.13 17.03
CA LEU A 23 -11.65 -0.13 17.58
C LEU A 23 -11.17 -1.55 17.93
N LYS A 24 -12.06 -2.41 18.42
CA LYS A 24 -11.76 -3.83 18.71
C LYS A 24 -11.38 -4.59 17.45
N ALA A 25 -11.97 -4.26 16.30
CA ALA A 25 -11.62 -4.87 15.01
C ALA A 25 -10.17 -4.59 14.57
N LEU A 26 -9.52 -3.56 15.14
CA LEU A 26 -8.11 -3.21 14.89
C LEU A 26 -7.13 -3.86 15.87
N ALA A 27 -7.58 -4.75 16.77
CA ALA A 27 -6.73 -5.33 17.83
C ALA A 27 -5.49 -6.06 17.31
N HIS A 28 -5.58 -6.67 16.11
CA HIS A 28 -4.46 -7.35 15.46
C HIS A 28 -3.31 -6.41 15.08
N ARG A 29 -3.62 -5.14 14.78
CA ARG A 29 -2.62 -4.12 14.44
C ARG A 29 -1.80 -3.68 15.65
N GLY A 30 -2.46 -3.54 16.79
CA GLY A 30 -1.84 -3.02 18.01
C GLY A 30 -2.26 -3.82 19.25
N PRO A 31 -1.55 -4.93 19.54
CA PRO A 31 -1.88 -5.78 20.67
C PRO A 31 -1.34 -5.27 22.02
N ASP A 32 -0.41 -4.29 22.03
CA ASP A 32 0.35 -3.93 23.23
C ASP A 32 -0.40 -2.94 24.13
N ASP A 33 -1.23 -2.04 23.55
CA ASP A 33 -1.98 -1.03 24.31
C ASP A 33 -3.25 -0.61 23.56
N SER A 34 -4.23 -0.03 24.26
CA SER A 34 -5.49 0.42 23.69
C SER A 34 -6.04 1.64 24.46
N GLY A 35 -6.39 2.68 23.72
CA GLY A 35 -7.03 3.87 24.29
C GLY A 35 -8.21 4.36 23.45
N GLY A 36 -9.18 4.95 24.14
CA GLY A 36 -10.32 5.63 23.54
C GLY A 36 -10.69 6.85 24.36
N HIS A 37 -10.98 7.98 23.71
CA HIS A 37 -11.35 9.22 24.38
C HIS A 37 -12.47 9.94 23.65
N VAL A 38 -13.45 10.44 24.40
CA VAL A 38 -14.58 11.23 23.88
C VAL A 38 -14.43 12.68 24.33
N ILE A 39 -14.35 13.59 23.36
CA ILE A 39 -14.34 15.02 23.58
C ILE A 39 -15.75 15.56 23.27
N ARG A 40 -16.40 16.19 24.23
CA ARG A 40 -17.73 16.78 24.06
C ARG A 40 -17.62 18.29 23.95
N GLN A 41 -18.15 18.82 22.86
CA GLN A 41 -18.22 20.27 22.64
C GLN A 41 -19.62 20.78 22.86
N SER A 42 -19.74 21.78 23.76
CA SER A 42 -20.97 22.52 23.97
C SER A 42 -21.00 23.76 23.06
N GLY A 43 -22.19 24.27 22.76
CA GLY A 43 -22.36 25.49 21.97
C GLY A 43 -23.55 25.44 21.01
N PRO A 44 -23.68 26.41 20.09
CA PRO A 44 -24.80 26.47 19.14
C PRO A 44 -24.88 25.25 18.19
N ARG A 45 -23.74 24.61 17.92
CA ARG A 45 -23.63 23.33 17.18
C ARG A 45 -22.85 22.36 18.08
N PRO A 46 -23.52 21.61 18.97
CA PRO A 46 -22.87 20.66 19.83
C PRO A 46 -22.32 19.53 18.99
N ALA A 47 -21.09 19.09 19.27
CA ALA A 47 -20.44 17.99 18.59
C ALA A 47 -19.77 17.07 19.61
N SER A 48 -19.71 15.79 19.28
CA SER A 48 -18.89 14.80 19.96
C SER A 48 -17.79 14.32 19.02
N ILE A 49 -16.60 14.19 19.58
CA ILE A 49 -15.43 13.68 18.88
C ILE A 49 -14.96 12.44 19.62
N PHE A 50 -14.82 11.32 18.92
CA PHE A 50 -14.18 10.12 19.45
C PHE A 50 -12.83 9.94 18.77
N LEU A 51 -11.81 9.66 19.56
CA LEU A 51 -10.48 9.25 19.10
C LEU A 51 -10.12 7.92 19.75
N GLY A 52 -9.68 6.96 18.97
CA GLY A 52 -9.33 5.62 19.44
C GLY A 52 -8.04 5.11 18.80
N ASN A 53 -7.23 4.38 19.58
CA ASN A 53 -5.97 3.80 19.14
C ASN A 53 -5.79 2.37 19.66
N ARG A 54 -5.18 1.53 18.82
CA ARG A 54 -4.63 0.21 19.15
C ARG A 54 -3.14 0.27 18.87
N ARG A 55 -2.30 0.18 19.90
CA ARG A 55 -0.87 0.44 19.82
C ARG A 55 -0.04 -0.83 19.69
N LEU A 56 0.89 -0.84 18.73
CA LEU A 56 2.06 -1.71 18.70
C LEU A 56 3.25 -0.86 19.14
N ALA A 57 3.79 -1.11 20.33
CA ALA A 57 4.87 -0.32 20.90
C ALA A 57 6.22 -0.71 20.28
N ILE A 58 6.83 0.24 19.57
CA ILE A 58 8.11 0.13 18.88
C ILE A 58 9.07 1.23 19.33
N LEU A 59 8.61 2.48 19.40
CA LEU A 59 9.29 3.60 20.02
C LEU A 59 8.61 3.96 21.33
N ASP A 60 9.39 4.34 22.33
CA ASP A 60 8.93 4.65 23.68
C ASP A 60 8.01 3.56 24.27
N LEU A 61 8.60 2.47 24.73
CA LEU A 61 7.87 1.33 25.29
C LEU A 61 7.15 1.64 26.62
N SER A 62 7.32 2.86 27.14
CA SER A 62 6.69 3.32 28.39
C SER A 62 5.22 3.72 28.20
N PRO A 63 4.47 3.90 29.30
CA PRO A 63 3.12 4.46 29.27
C PRO A 63 3.02 5.88 28.72
N ALA A 64 4.13 6.65 28.64
CA ALA A 64 4.15 7.99 28.07
C ALA A 64 3.84 8.03 26.57
N GLY A 65 4.04 6.89 25.87
CA GLY A 65 3.62 6.72 24.47
C GLY A 65 2.16 6.34 24.27
N HIS A 66 1.32 6.34 25.31
CA HIS A 66 -0.12 6.03 25.20
C HIS A 66 -0.86 6.99 24.26
N GLN A 67 -1.87 6.46 23.56
CA GLN A 67 -2.74 7.24 22.67
C GLN A 67 -4.23 6.87 22.90
N PRO A 68 -5.16 7.83 22.73
CA PRO A 68 -4.96 9.22 22.26
C PRO A 68 -4.10 10.05 23.19
N MET A 69 -3.16 10.84 22.60
CA MET A 69 -2.23 11.68 23.35
C MET A 69 -2.71 13.13 23.32
N GLN A 70 -2.68 13.80 24.48
CA GLN A 70 -3.05 15.22 24.60
C GLN A 70 -1.81 16.11 24.76
N ASP A 71 -1.80 17.22 24.05
CA ASP A 71 -0.93 18.34 24.34
C ASP A 71 -1.61 19.27 25.34
N CYS A 72 -1.09 19.32 26.57
CA CYS A 72 -1.67 20.15 27.63
C CYS A 72 -1.56 21.66 27.35
N ASP A 73 -0.59 22.09 26.53
CA ASP A 73 -0.38 23.52 26.23
C ASP A 73 -1.42 24.03 25.22
N THR A 74 -1.77 23.26 24.22
CA THR A 74 -2.72 23.64 23.15
C THR A 74 -4.11 23.07 23.35
N GLY A 75 -4.23 21.99 24.12
CA GLY A 75 -5.46 21.20 24.24
C GLY A 75 -5.70 20.24 23.05
N ASN A 76 -4.79 20.17 22.11
CA ASN A 76 -4.88 19.29 20.95
C ASN A 76 -4.75 17.81 21.33
N TRP A 77 -5.43 16.94 20.57
CA TRP A 77 -5.37 15.50 20.74
C TRP A 77 -4.94 14.81 19.45
N ILE A 78 -4.12 13.76 19.54
CA ILE A 78 -3.67 12.97 18.39
C ILE A 78 -3.94 11.48 18.57
N VAL A 79 -4.30 10.81 17.44
CA VAL A 79 -4.15 9.38 17.22
C VAL A 79 -3.30 9.16 15.98
N TYR A 80 -2.35 8.22 16.06
CA TYR A 80 -1.30 8.08 15.08
C TYR A 80 -0.96 6.61 14.81
N ASN A 81 -0.75 6.31 13.54
CA ASN A 81 -0.26 5.04 13.01
C ASN A 81 0.93 5.30 12.08
N GLY A 82 2.14 5.01 12.51
CA GLY A 82 3.32 5.22 11.70
C GLY A 82 4.62 5.35 12.48
N GLU A 83 5.64 5.89 11.79
CA GLU A 83 6.98 6.24 12.30
C GLU A 83 7.50 7.48 11.59
N ILE A 84 7.82 8.55 12.34
CA ILE A 84 8.55 9.71 11.84
C ILE A 84 10.04 9.47 12.10
N TYR A 85 10.74 8.94 11.11
CA TYR A 85 12.13 8.50 11.27
C TYR A 85 13.12 9.60 11.70
N ASN A 86 12.85 10.84 11.29
CA ASN A 86 13.66 12.02 11.66
C ASN A 86 13.09 12.80 12.86
N PHE A 87 12.35 12.13 13.75
CA PHE A 87 11.71 12.79 14.89
C PHE A 87 12.71 13.45 15.84
N ARG A 88 13.93 12.93 15.96
CA ARG A 88 14.95 13.47 16.84
C ARG A 88 15.46 14.83 16.39
N GLU A 89 15.63 15.01 15.09
CA GLU A 89 16.02 16.27 14.47
C GLU A 89 14.93 17.32 14.65
N ILE A 90 13.66 16.93 14.38
CA ILE A 90 12.50 17.80 14.56
C ILE A 90 12.35 18.19 16.03
N ARG A 91 12.51 17.25 16.94
CA ARG A 91 12.49 17.50 18.38
C ARG A 91 13.54 18.54 18.77
N SER A 92 14.79 18.36 18.35
CA SER A 92 15.88 19.33 18.65
C SER A 92 15.57 20.71 18.09
N GLU A 93 14.96 20.82 16.91
CA GLU A 93 14.51 22.09 16.36
C GLU A 93 13.40 22.71 17.21
N LEU A 94 12.39 21.95 17.62
CA LEU A 94 11.29 22.43 18.50
C LEU A 94 11.81 22.84 19.88
N GLU A 95 12.76 22.09 20.46
CA GLU A 95 13.43 22.45 21.72
C GLU A 95 14.19 23.79 21.61
N SER A 96 14.76 24.11 20.43
CA SER A 96 15.40 25.41 20.19
C SER A 96 14.42 26.60 20.23
N TYR A 97 13.12 26.35 20.03
CA TYR A 97 12.03 27.31 20.21
C TYR A 97 11.47 27.35 21.65
N GLY A 98 12.07 26.59 22.58
CA GLY A 98 11.63 26.53 23.98
C GLY A 98 10.48 25.56 24.25
N ILE A 99 10.16 24.66 23.29
CA ILE A 99 9.11 23.66 23.47
C ILE A 99 9.66 22.48 24.25
N SER A 100 8.96 22.08 25.32
CA SER A 100 9.32 20.93 26.16
C SER A 100 8.53 19.67 25.80
N PHE A 101 9.11 18.51 26.13
CA PHE A 101 8.54 17.19 25.85
C PHE A 101 8.45 16.34 27.12
N ASN A 102 7.40 15.53 27.21
CA ASN A 102 7.13 14.63 28.35
C ASN A 102 7.39 13.16 28.03
N SER A 103 7.56 12.81 26.75
CA SER A 103 7.82 11.45 26.26
C SER A 103 9.02 11.42 25.34
N HIS A 104 9.44 10.20 24.96
CA HIS A 104 10.44 9.98 23.91
C HIS A 104 9.79 9.55 22.59
N SER A 105 8.45 9.64 22.48
CA SER A 105 7.68 9.21 21.32
C SER A 105 7.72 10.24 20.21
N ASP A 106 7.77 9.77 18.98
CA ASP A 106 7.55 10.56 17.77
C ASP A 106 6.11 11.10 17.68
N THR A 107 5.14 10.44 18.34
CA THR A 107 3.75 10.92 18.46
C THR A 107 3.68 12.32 19.09
N GLU A 108 4.42 12.55 20.19
CA GLU A 108 4.48 13.88 20.83
C GLU A 108 5.15 14.90 19.91
N VAL A 109 6.17 14.48 19.17
CA VAL A 109 6.86 15.35 18.21
C VAL A 109 5.90 15.82 17.10
N ILE A 110 5.03 14.93 16.57
CA ILE A 110 4.01 15.34 15.59
C ILE A 110 3.07 16.38 16.20
N LEU A 111 2.58 16.13 17.43
CA LEU A 111 1.62 16.97 18.08
C LEU A 111 2.17 18.38 18.37
N LYS A 112 3.41 18.46 18.89
CA LYS A 112 4.12 19.73 19.12
C LYS A 112 4.47 20.45 17.82
N ALA A 113 4.89 19.70 16.76
CA ALA A 113 5.16 20.24 15.43
C ALA A 113 3.89 20.87 14.81
N TYR A 114 2.74 20.20 14.94
CA TYR A 114 1.47 20.74 14.50
C TYR A 114 1.09 22.01 15.29
N GLY A 115 1.27 22.01 16.60
CA GLY A 115 1.05 23.19 17.44
C GLY A 115 1.90 24.40 17.00
N LYS A 116 3.13 24.17 16.55
CA LYS A 116 4.06 25.22 16.11
C LYS A 116 3.84 25.68 14.67
N TRP A 117 3.64 24.74 13.73
CA TRP A 117 3.64 25.01 12.28
C TRP A 117 2.29 24.75 11.59
N GLY A 118 1.28 24.28 12.33
CA GLY A 118 0.00 23.87 11.76
C GLY A 118 0.20 22.77 10.71
N ALA A 119 -0.55 22.81 9.62
CA ALA A 119 -0.43 21.86 8.51
C ALA A 119 0.96 21.88 7.81
N GLY A 120 1.76 22.94 7.98
CA GLY A 120 3.13 23.03 7.47
C GLY A 120 4.11 22.05 8.13
N CYS A 121 3.74 21.44 9.27
CA CYS A 121 4.55 20.38 9.89
C CYS A 121 4.84 19.21 8.95
N LEU A 122 3.95 18.96 7.98
CA LEU A 122 4.10 17.87 6.99
C LEU A 122 5.36 18.00 6.11
N ASP A 123 5.85 19.21 5.91
CA ASP A 123 7.06 19.46 5.11
C ASP A 123 8.33 18.95 5.81
N TYR A 124 8.33 18.91 7.14
CA TYR A 124 9.46 18.45 7.97
C TYR A 124 9.51 16.94 8.14
N PHE A 125 8.38 16.23 8.01
CA PHE A 125 8.30 14.81 8.32
C PHE A 125 8.95 13.94 7.26
N ARG A 126 9.86 13.06 7.67
CA ARG A 126 10.41 11.97 6.87
C ARG A 126 10.03 10.65 7.54
N GLY A 127 9.02 9.99 6.99
CA GLY A 127 8.43 8.82 7.63
C GLY A 127 7.27 8.23 6.86
N MET A 128 6.70 7.19 7.44
CA MET A 128 5.46 6.56 7.03
C MET A 128 4.40 6.86 8.08
N PHE A 129 3.28 7.44 7.71
CA PHE A 129 2.30 7.89 8.70
C PHE A 129 0.87 8.03 8.17
N ALA A 130 -0.05 7.77 9.08
CA ALA A 130 -1.43 8.22 9.03
C ALA A 130 -1.82 8.71 10.43
N PHE A 131 -2.29 9.93 10.56
CA PHE A 131 -2.70 10.47 11.85
C PHE A 131 -3.94 11.36 11.74
N ALA A 132 -4.58 11.53 12.87
CA ALA A 132 -5.65 12.50 13.04
C ALA A 132 -5.39 13.35 14.29
N ILE A 133 -5.46 14.68 14.14
CA ILE A 133 -5.35 15.66 15.22
C ILE A 133 -6.67 16.38 15.36
N TRP A 134 -7.25 16.30 16.55
CA TRP A 134 -8.28 17.23 16.95
C TRP A 134 -7.63 18.54 17.41
N ASP A 135 -7.81 19.60 16.62
CA ASP A 135 -7.34 20.94 16.90
C ASP A 135 -8.39 21.66 17.78
N ALA A 136 -8.15 21.68 19.08
CA ALA A 136 -9.08 22.24 20.04
C ALA A 136 -9.30 23.76 19.86
N PRO A 137 -8.27 24.61 19.63
CA PRO A 137 -8.43 26.02 19.33
C PRO A 137 -9.29 26.32 18.10
N SER A 138 -9.04 25.61 16.98
CA SER A 138 -9.77 25.85 15.73
C SER A 138 -11.10 25.08 15.65
N ARG A 139 -11.32 24.10 16.56
CA ARG A 139 -12.45 23.17 16.57
C ARG A 139 -12.56 22.38 15.27
N GLY A 140 -11.44 21.93 14.77
CA GLY A 140 -11.32 21.19 13.52
C GLY A 140 -10.62 19.86 13.69
N LEU A 141 -10.90 18.90 12.81
CA LEU A 141 -10.19 17.64 12.72
C LEU A 141 -9.24 17.67 11.52
N PHE A 142 -7.94 17.51 11.77
CA PHE A 142 -6.92 17.46 10.75
C PHE A 142 -6.41 16.03 10.58
N LEU A 143 -6.54 15.47 9.36
CA LEU A 143 -6.02 14.16 9.00
C LEU A 143 -4.87 14.33 8.01
N ALA A 144 -3.85 13.46 8.09
CA ALA A 144 -2.79 13.41 7.10
C ALA A 144 -2.32 11.98 6.84
N ARG A 145 -1.94 11.71 5.59
CA ARG A 145 -1.35 10.44 5.14
C ARG A 145 -0.01 10.69 4.45
N ASP A 146 0.96 9.81 4.66
CA ASP A 146 2.32 9.95 4.15
C ASP A 146 2.40 10.06 2.61
N ARG A 147 3.59 10.47 2.13
CA ARG A 147 3.85 10.83 0.73
C ARG A 147 3.58 9.73 -0.28
N PHE A 148 3.77 8.47 0.09
CA PHE A 148 3.59 7.30 -0.79
C PHE A 148 2.40 6.43 -0.41
N GLY A 149 1.73 6.72 0.73
CA GLY A 149 0.62 5.92 1.22
C GLY A 149 1.05 4.60 1.85
N GLU A 150 2.22 4.61 2.52
CA GLU A 150 2.72 3.45 3.27
C GLU A 150 1.75 3.05 4.39
N LYS A 151 1.10 4.04 5.02
CA LYS A 151 0.07 3.80 6.03
C LYS A 151 -1.32 4.07 5.49
N PRO A 152 -2.27 3.14 5.71
CA PRO A 152 -3.65 3.31 5.25
C PRO A 152 -4.42 4.29 6.14
N LEU A 153 -5.33 5.04 5.51
CA LEU A 153 -6.30 5.90 6.20
C LEU A 153 -7.55 6.01 5.35
N TYR A 154 -8.68 5.51 5.87
CA TYR A 154 -9.99 5.55 5.22
C TYR A 154 -10.92 6.48 5.95
N TYR A 155 -11.88 7.08 5.24
CA TYR A 155 -12.89 7.92 5.84
C TYR A 155 -14.26 7.70 5.19
N PHE A 156 -15.30 8.01 5.96
CA PHE A 156 -16.70 8.06 5.54
C PHE A 156 -17.27 9.40 5.99
N HIS A 157 -17.95 10.10 5.09
CA HIS A 157 -18.54 11.40 5.40
C HIS A 157 -19.94 11.48 4.81
N ARG A 158 -20.94 11.55 5.66
CA ARG A 158 -22.34 11.61 5.25
C ARG A 158 -23.21 12.20 6.36
N ASP A 159 -24.16 13.08 5.98
CA ASP A 159 -25.25 13.60 6.84
C ASP A 159 -24.73 14.20 8.17
N GLY A 160 -23.56 14.86 8.17
CA GLY A 160 -22.95 15.45 9.35
C GLY A 160 -22.07 14.51 10.17
N LEU A 161 -22.12 13.20 9.92
CA LEU A 161 -21.24 12.22 10.53
C LEU A 161 -19.97 12.06 9.69
N PHE A 162 -18.81 12.23 10.31
CA PHE A 162 -17.51 11.91 9.73
C PHE A 162 -16.84 10.81 10.55
N LEU A 163 -16.42 9.72 9.87
CA LEU A 163 -15.67 8.62 10.46
C LEU A 163 -14.34 8.47 9.75
N PHE A 164 -13.30 8.04 10.47
CA PHE A 164 -12.02 7.64 9.86
C PHE A 164 -11.43 6.42 10.57
N ALA A 165 -10.70 5.59 9.84
CA ALA A 165 -9.99 4.44 10.42
C ALA A 165 -8.80 4.00 9.57
N SER A 166 -7.90 3.23 10.16
CA SER A 166 -6.81 2.55 9.47
C SER A 166 -7.30 1.46 8.52
N GLU A 167 -8.47 0.86 8.77
CA GLU A 167 -9.03 -0.23 7.96
C GLU A 167 -10.53 -0.04 7.74
N VAL A 168 -11.00 -0.41 6.55
CA VAL A 168 -12.42 -0.38 6.17
C VAL A 168 -13.26 -1.29 7.06
N ARG A 169 -12.71 -2.48 7.43
CA ARG A 169 -13.39 -3.39 8.35
C ARG A 169 -13.72 -2.73 9.69
N SER A 170 -12.87 -1.84 10.18
CA SER A 170 -13.12 -1.10 11.42
C SER A 170 -14.34 -0.19 11.27
N LEU A 171 -14.45 0.55 10.16
CA LEU A 171 -15.64 1.36 9.85
C LEU A 171 -16.90 0.51 9.76
N LEU A 172 -16.84 -0.65 9.08
CA LEU A 172 -17.97 -1.58 8.96
C LEU A 172 -18.41 -2.17 10.31
N GLN A 173 -17.47 -2.43 11.21
CA GLN A 173 -17.77 -2.99 12.53
C GLN A 173 -18.40 -1.98 13.50
N THR A 174 -18.33 -0.67 13.20
CA THR A 174 -19.11 0.34 13.95
C THR A 174 -20.62 0.17 13.75
N GLY A 175 -21.05 -0.48 12.67
CA GLY A 175 -22.46 -0.54 12.25
C GLY A 175 -23.02 0.79 11.73
N LEU A 176 -22.20 1.83 11.60
CA LEU A 176 -22.58 3.16 11.11
C LEU A 176 -22.40 3.28 9.59
N VAL A 177 -21.67 2.37 8.98
CA VAL A 177 -21.43 2.30 7.53
C VAL A 177 -22.13 1.08 6.94
N ALA A 178 -22.89 1.29 5.87
CA ALA A 178 -23.59 0.22 5.19
C ALA A 178 -22.63 -0.77 4.50
N ARG A 179 -22.90 -2.07 4.63
CA ARG A 179 -22.15 -3.15 3.96
C ARG A 179 -22.62 -3.29 2.51
N GLN A 180 -22.32 -2.33 1.69
CA GLN A 180 -22.77 -2.27 0.30
C GLN A 180 -21.57 -2.17 -0.63
N LEU A 181 -21.52 -3.05 -1.65
CA LEU A 181 -20.47 -3.05 -2.66
C LEU A 181 -20.52 -1.76 -3.49
N ASP A 182 -19.37 -1.18 -3.77
CA ASP A 182 -19.22 -0.06 -4.69
C ASP A 182 -18.96 -0.57 -6.12
N GLU A 183 -19.69 -0.05 -7.09
CA GLU A 183 -19.62 -0.51 -8.48
C GLU A 183 -18.33 -0.05 -9.18
N VAL A 184 -17.86 1.16 -8.91
CA VAL A 184 -16.63 1.70 -9.48
C VAL A 184 -15.42 0.95 -8.89
N GLY A 185 -15.41 0.77 -7.57
CA GLY A 185 -14.37 -0.02 -6.89
C GLY A 185 -14.33 -1.47 -7.38
N LEU A 186 -15.50 -2.08 -7.67
CA LEU A 186 -15.56 -3.42 -8.26
C LEU A 186 -14.95 -3.46 -9.67
N MET A 187 -15.26 -2.49 -10.52
CA MET A 187 -14.67 -2.41 -11.86
C MET A 187 -13.16 -2.22 -11.81
N GLU A 188 -12.65 -1.34 -10.93
CA GLU A 188 -11.21 -1.16 -10.73
C GLU A 188 -10.52 -2.44 -10.28
N TYR A 189 -11.12 -3.12 -9.29
CA TYR A 189 -10.59 -4.41 -8.84
C TYR A 189 -10.51 -5.43 -9.98
N LEU A 190 -11.53 -5.54 -10.80
CA LEU A 190 -11.52 -6.45 -11.95
C LEU A 190 -10.48 -6.02 -13.00
N HIS A 191 -10.30 -4.73 -13.23
CA HIS A 191 -9.26 -4.24 -14.14
C HIS A 191 -7.85 -4.55 -13.63
N TYR A 192 -7.54 -4.26 -12.37
CA TYR A 192 -6.17 -4.21 -11.86
C TYR A 192 -5.83 -5.27 -10.80
N GLY A 193 -6.84 -5.97 -10.26
CA GLY A 193 -6.66 -6.89 -9.13
C GLY A 193 -6.47 -6.18 -7.78
N SER A 194 -6.76 -4.88 -7.73
CA SER A 194 -6.79 -4.02 -6.55
C SER A 194 -7.63 -2.79 -6.84
N VAL A 195 -8.11 -2.08 -5.81
CA VAL A 195 -8.86 -0.82 -5.96
C VAL A 195 -7.93 0.36 -5.74
N SER A 196 -8.03 1.38 -6.61
CA SER A 196 -7.16 2.56 -6.56
C SER A 196 -7.72 3.65 -5.65
N ASP A 197 -6.85 4.33 -4.90
CA ASP A 197 -7.22 5.53 -4.15
C ASP A 197 -7.83 6.60 -5.11
N PRO A 198 -8.89 7.29 -4.72
CA PRO A 198 -9.55 7.31 -3.41
C PRO A 198 -10.65 6.25 -3.21
N GLU A 199 -10.94 5.43 -4.21
CA GLU A 199 -12.05 4.49 -4.15
C GLU A 199 -11.77 3.29 -3.22
N THR A 200 -12.86 2.63 -2.79
CA THR A 200 -12.82 1.34 -2.07
C THR A 200 -13.90 0.41 -2.61
N LEU A 201 -13.91 -0.85 -2.18
CA LEU A 201 -15.01 -1.77 -2.49
C LEU A 201 -16.28 -1.53 -1.66
N VAL A 202 -16.27 -0.57 -0.73
CA VAL A 202 -17.42 -0.27 0.13
C VAL A 202 -17.98 1.10 -0.20
N ARG A 203 -19.25 1.14 -0.61
CA ARG A 203 -19.92 2.37 -1.04
C ARG A 203 -19.87 3.45 0.02
N GLY A 204 -19.41 4.65 -0.40
CA GLY A 204 -19.29 5.85 0.44
C GLY A 204 -18.07 5.86 1.36
N VAL A 205 -17.26 4.80 1.39
CA VAL A 205 -15.97 4.79 2.08
C VAL A 205 -14.87 5.16 1.09
N HIS A 206 -14.07 6.17 1.42
CA HIS A 206 -12.96 6.63 0.60
C HIS A 206 -11.63 6.46 1.33
N SER A 207 -10.58 6.22 0.57
CA SER A 207 -9.20 6.27 1.06
C SER A 207 -8.69 7.71 0.98
N LEU A 208 -8.02 8.21 2.02
CA LEU A 208 -7.27 9.46 1.93
C LEU A 208 -6.07 9.23 1.01
N PRO A 209 -5.97 9.91 -0.15
CA PRO A 209 -4.90 9.63 -1.10
C PRO A 209 -3.50 9.90 -0.53
N PRO A 210 -2.43 9.22 -1.02
CA PRO A 210 -1.06 9.49 -0.64
C PRO A 210 -0.68 10.97 -0.82
N ALA A 211 0.11 11.51 0.11
CA ALA A 211 0.54 12.91 0.11
C ALA A 211 -0.61 13.93 0.26
N HIS A 212 -1.73 13.52 0.85
CA HIS A 212 -2.85 14.42 1.12
C HIS A 212 -3.09 14.59 2.62
N CYS A 213 -3.62 15.75 2.95
CA CYS A 213 -4.24 16.02 4.23
C CYS A 213 -5.70 16.46 4.02
N LEU A 214 -6.53 16.25 5.03
CA LEU A 214 -7.93 16.61 5.05
C LEU A 214 -8.21 17.44 6.30
N LEU A 215 -8.85 18.58 6.14
CA LEU A 215 -9.36 19.40 7.24
C LEU A 215 -10.88 19.32 7.25
N LEU A 216 -11.44 18.77 8.33
CA LEU A 216 -12.88 18.82 8.62
C LEU A 216 -13.13 19.98 9.59
N LYS A 217 -13.90 20.96 9.14
CA LYS A 217 -14.30 22.11 9.95
C LYS A 217 -15.73 22.50 9.62
N ASP A 218 -16.52 22.78 10.65
CA ASP A 218 -17.94 23.19 10.51
C ASP A 218 -18.79 22.23 9.67
N GLY A 219 -18.43 20.93 9.64
CA GLY A 219 -19.08 19.87 8.85
C GLY A 219 -18.59 19.77 7.40
N GLU A 220 -17.68 20.63 6.96
CA GLU A 220 -17.10 20.58 5.61
C GLU A 220 -15.71 19.95 5.62
N ALA A 221 -15.48 19.00 4.71
CA ALA A 221 -14.20 18.33 4.52
C ALA A 221 -13.44 18.91 3.33
N THR A 222 -12.29 19.50 3.57
CA THR A 222 -11.41 20.06 2.53
C THR A 222 -10.17 19.21 2.37
N LEU A 223 -9.99 18.64 1.17
CA LEU A 223 -8.84 17.83 0.79
C LEU A 223 -7.74 18.69 0.15
N ARG A 224 -6.48 18.49 0.58
CA ARG A 224 -5.32 19.20 0.05
C ARG A 224 -4.16 18.24 -0.19
N LYS A 225 -3.57 18.27 -1.41
CA LYS A 225 -2.27 17.64 -1.68
C LYS A 225 -1.16 18.52 -1.09
N TYR A 226 -0.32 17.97 -0.20
CA TYR A 226 0.79 18.71 0.40
C TYR A 226 2.13 18.43 -0.28
N TRP A 227 2.28 17.31 -0.99
CA TRP A 227 3.52 16.95 -1.66
C TRP A 227 3.27 16.20 -2.99
N ASP A 228 4.18 16.35 -3.93
CA ASP A 228 4.29 15.54 -5.14
C ASP A 228 5.74 15.49 -5.61
N LEU A 229 6.14 14.45 -6.34
CA LEU A 229 7.47 14.36 -6.97
C LEU A 229 7.76 15.54 -7.92
N ASN A 230 6.73 16.17 -8.46
CA ASN A 230 6.86 17.39 -9.27
C ASN A 230 7.19 18.65 -8.47
N SER A 231 6.94 18.69 -7.16
CA SER A 231 7.34 19.83 -6.31
C SER A 231 8.85 19.89 -6.14
N ALA A 232 9.54 18.75 -6.28
CA ALA A 232 11.00 18.70 -6.42
C ALA A 232 11.54 19.48 -7.64
N GLU A 233 10.70 19.83 -8.64
CA GLU A 233 11.13 20.74 -9.72
C GLU A 233 11.47 22.15 -9.22
N ARG A 234 10.90 22.62 -8.11
CA ARG A 234 11.31 23.91 -7.52
C ARG A 234 12.72 23.82 -6.94
N ASP A 235 13.06 22.68 -6.35
CA ASP A 235 14.42 22.37 -5.87
C ASP A 235 15.33 21.94 -7.03
N LEU A 236 14.78 21.37 -8.11
CA LEU A 236 15.46 21.12 -9.39
C LEU A 236 15.93 22.41 -10.06
N ALA A 237 15.18 23.51 -9.94
CA ALA A 237 15.63 24.83 -10.42
C ALA A 237 16.88 25.31 -9.66
N ALA A 238 17.05 24.90 -8.40
CA ALA A 238 18.24 25.22 -7.60
C ALA A 238 19.41 24.26 -7.85
N SER A 239 19.15 22.97 -8.08
CA SER A 239 20.20 21.91 -8.18
C SER A 239 20.44 21.41 -9.62
N GLY A 240 19.56 21.68 -10.55
CA GLY A 240 19.61 21.26 -11.96
C GLY A 240 19.46 19.74 -12.20
N PRO A 241 19.18 19.30 -13.45
CA PRO A 241 19.14 17.88 -13.81
C PRO A 241 20.56 17.28 -13.79
N VAL A 242 20.66 16.03 -13.38
CA VAL A 242 21.91 15.25 -13.47
C VAL A 242 22.20 14.93 -14.94
N ARG A 243 23.02 15.74 -15.60
CA ARG A 243 23.31 15.59 -17.04
C ARG A 243 24.19 14.38 -17.37
N HIS A 244 25.09 14.00 -16.45
CA HIS A 244 25.99 12.87 -16.61
C HIS A 244 26.07 12.04 -15.34
N ILE A 245 25.96 10.71 -15.47
CA ILE A 245 26.17 9.78 -14.38
C ILE A 245 27.65 9.46 -14.29
N GLY A 246 28.32 10.18 -13.41
CA GLY A 246 29.73 9.98 -13.07
C GLY A 246 29.88 9.36 -11.69
N ARG A 247 31.14 9.21 -11.25
CA ARG A 247 31.48 8.67 -9.93
C ARG A 247 30.83 9.47 -8.78
N GLY A 248 30.74 10.79 -8.89
CA GLY A 248 30.10 11.65 -7.89
C GLY A 248 28.61 11.35 -7.72
N THR A 249 27.87 11.16 -8.81
CA THR A 249 26.45 10.78 -8.78
C THR A 249 26.23 9.43 -8.09
N ILE A 250 27.10 8.45 -8.35
CA ILE A 250 27.01 7.12 -7.72
C ILE A 250 27.33 7.19 -6.22
N VAL A 251 28.29 8.01 -5.83
CA VAL A 251 28.62 8.24 -4.41
C VAL A 251 27.44 8.91 -3.68
N GLU A 252 26.84 9.95 -4.28
CA GLU A 252 25.66 10.62 -3.75
C GLU A 252 24.48 9.65 -3.60
N LEU A 253 24.20 8.85 -4.65
CA LEU A 253 23.15 7.81 -4.62
C LEU A 253 23.39 6.83 -3.46
N ARG A 254 24.63 6.37 -3.28
CA ARG A 254 24.97 5.48 -2.18
C ARG A 254 24.71 6.12 -0.82
N THR A 255 25.07 7.40 -0.65
CA THR A 255 24.81 8.16 0.58
C THR A 255 23.32 8.27 0.86
N GLN A 256 22.48 8.58 -0.16
CA GLN A 256 21.04 8.64 -0.02
C GLN A 256 20.43 7.27 0.35
N LEU A 257 20.94 6.19 -0.22
CA LEU A 257 20.54 4.82 0.11
C LEU A 257 20.89 4.45 1.56
N GLU A 258 22.15 4.69 1.97
CA GLU A 258 22.61 4.42 3.34
C GLU A 258 21.78 5.21 4.36
N ASP A 259 21.50 6.48 4.09
CA ASP A 259 20.70 7.35 4.95
C ASP A 259 19.23 6.84 5.06
N ALA A 260 18.59 6.54 3.95
CA ALA A 260 17.24 5.99 3.93
C ALA A 260 17.13 4.66 4.70
N MET A 261 18.14 3.81 4.60
CA MET A 261 18.19 2.53 5.30
C MET A 261 18.43 2.69 6.79
N LEU A 262 19.40 3.54 7.19
CA LEU A 262 19.75 3.77 8.58
C LEU A 262 18.60 4.42 9.37
N LEU A 263 17.90 5.37 8.79
CA LEU A 263 16.73 5.99 9.40
C LEU A 263 15.66 4.94 9.74
N ARG A 264 15.49 3.93 8.90
CA ARG A 264 14.49 2.88 9.14
C ARG A 264 14.93 1.79 10.12
N MET A 265 16.19 1.88 10.62
CA MET A 265 16.67 1.05 11.73
C MET A 265 16.35 1.66 13.11
N VAL A 266 15.88 2.91 13.18
CA VAL A 266 15.49 3.57 14.43
C VAL A 266 14.34 2.80 15.08
N SER A 267 14.60 2.17 16.24
CA SER A 267 13.65 1.30 16.94
C SER A 267 14.17 0.98 18.34
N ASP A 268 13.27 0.86 19.31
CA ASP A 268 13.58 0.37 20.67
C ASP A 268 13.39 -1.16 20.78
N VAL A 269 13.01 -1.82 19.67
CA VAL A 269 12.88 -3.28 19.56
C VAL A 269 13.75 -3.81 18.42
N PRO A 270 14.11 -5.12 18.40
CA PRO A 270 14.91 -5.69 17.33
C PRO A 270 14.26 -5.56 15.95
N VAL A 271 15.10 -5.26 14.95
CA VAL A 271 14.69 -5.11 13.54
C VAL A 271 15.27 -6.26 12.71
N GLY A 272 14.39 -6.97 11.98
CA GLY A 272 14.75 -8.01 11.03
C GLY A 272 14.78 -7.53 9.58
N ILE A 273 15.28 -8.34 8.65
CA ILE A 273 15.32 -8.03 7.21
C ILE A 273 14.77 -9.22 6.42
N PHE A 274 13.79 -8.98 5.54
CA PHE A 274 13.35 -9.98 4.58
C PHE A 274 14.38 -10.13 3.45
N LEU A 275 14.95 -11.32 3.31
CA LEU A 275 16.04 -11.62 2.38
C LEU A 275 15.63 -12.67 1.36
N SER A 276 15.24 -12.26 0.15
CA SER A 276 14.95 -13.17 -0.98
C SER A 276 16.20 -13.57 -1.76
N GLY A 277 17.37 -12.98 -1.47
CA GLY A 277 18.58 -13.12 -2.28
C GLY A 277 18.51 -12.41 -3.64
N GLY A 278 17.50 -11.56 -3.86
CA GLY A 278 17.43 -10.61 -4.97
C GLY A 278 18.33 -9.40 -4.72
N ILE A 279 18.58 -8.59 -5.77
CA ILE A 279 19.45 -7.41 -5.70
C ILE A 279 18.98 -6.46 -4.58
N ASP A 280 17.68 -6.22 -4.45
CA ASP A 280 17.10 -5.25 -3.52
C ASP A 280 17.35 -5.63 -2.06
N SER A 281 16.87 -6.81 -1.66
CA SER A 281 17.04 -7.32 -0.30
C SER A 281 18.52 -7.56 0.05
N SER A 282 19.33 -8.00 -0.93
CA SER A 282 20.77 -8.16 -0.76
C SER A 282 21.50 -6.83 -0.58
N SER A 283 21.06 -5.76 -1.25
CA SER A 283 21.58 -4.41 -1.08
C SER A 283 21.28 -3.85 0.31
N LEU A 284 20.08 -4.11 0.87
CA LEU A 284 19.77 -3.76 2.26
C LEU A 284 20.76 -4.40 3.23
N VAL A 285 20.94 -5.72 3.13
CA VAL A 285 21.86 -6.46 4.00
C VAL A 285 23.29 -5.95 3.83
N ALA A 286 23.74 -5.75 2.57
CA ALA A 286 25.11 -5.33 2.27
C ALA A 286 25.46 -3.93 2.82
N LEU A 287 24.51 -2.99 2.80
CA LEU A 287 24.75 -1.64 3.31
C LEU A 287 24.59 -1.57 4.82
N LEU A 288 23.59 -2.25 5.40
CA LEU A 288 23.31 -2.20 6.83
C LEU A 288 24.32 -3.01 7.66
N SER A 289 24.80 -4.16 7.17
CA SER A 289 25.78 -4.99 7.90
C SER A 289 27.08 -4.28 8.26
N ARG A 290 27.41 -3.20 7.53
CA ARG A 290 28.58 -2.36 7.80
C ARG A 290 28.44 -1.47 9.05
N LYS A 291 27.22 -1.19 9.46
CA LYS A 291 26.87 -0.29 10.58
C LYS A 291 26.23 -1.04 11.74
N HIS A 292 25.54 -2.14 11.45
CA HIS A 292 24.82 -2.97 12.40
C HIS A 292 25.36 -4.41 12.33
N PRO A 293 26.24 -4.82 13.24
CA PRO A 293 26.64 -6.22 13.37
C PRO A 293 25.45 -7.07 13.86
N ASN A 294 25.42 -8.35 13.51
CA ASN A 294 24.41 -9.32 13.94
C ASN A 294 22.98 -9.02 13.44
N LEU A 295 22.85 -8.63 12.16
CA LEU A 295 21.54 -8.50 11.53
C LEU A 295 20.84 -9.86 11.44
N SER A 296 19.54 -9.89 11.77
CA SER A 296 18.71 -11.06 11.56
C SER A 296 17.99 -10.97 10.21
N THR A 297 18.04 -12.06 9.45
CA THR A 297 17.44 -12.12 8.11
C THR A 297 16.46 -13.29 8.00
N PHE A 298 15.37 -13.09 7.26
CA PHE A 298 14.28 -14.05 7.09
C PHE A 298 14.03 -14.32 5.62
N SER A 299 13.94 -15.59 5.22
CA SER A 299 13.59 -15.98 3.86
C SER A 299 12.56 -17.10 3.81
N VAL A 300 11.69 -17.03 2.80
CA VAL A 300 10.78 -18.14 2.48
C VAL A 300 11.47 -19.10 1.53
N VAL A 301 11.35 -20.37 1.82
CA VAL A 301 11.93 -21.47 1.04
C VAL A 301 10.81 -22.44 0.67
N PHE A 302 10.77 -22.88 -0.58
CA PHE A 302 9.81 -23.86 -1.07
C PHE A 302 10.44 -25.25 -1.17
N LYS A 303 9.62 -26.27 -1.01
CA LYS A 303 10.02 -27.66 -1.31
C LYS A 303 10.23 -27.88 -2.80
N GLU A 304 9.52 -27.12 -3.62
CA GLU A 304 9.65 -27.07 -5.08
C GLU A 304 10.94 -26.32 -5.46
N LEU A 305 12.01 -27.06 -5.76
CA LEU A 305 13.35 -26.54 -6.01
C LEU A 305 13.40 -25.45 -7.10
N ASP A 306 12.58 -25.58 -8.14
CA ASP A 306 12.50 -24.60 -9.23
C ASP A 306 12.00 -23.21 -8.78
N TYR A 307 11.33 -23.14 -7.65
CA TYR A 307 10.79 -21.90 -7.07
C TYR A 307 11.60 -21.41 -5.87
N SER A 308 12.51 -22.23 -5.33
CA SER A 308 13.31 -21.88 -4.15
C SER A 308 14.50 -20.98 -4.51
N GLU A 309 14.62 -19.87 -3.79
CA GLU A 309 15.74 -18.92 -3.89
C GLU A 309 16.78 -19.08 -2.76
N ALA A 310 16.66 -20.15 -1.96
CA ALA A 310 17.47 -20.40 -0.76
C ALA A 310 18.98 -20.32 -0.99
N GLN A 311 19.49 -20.79 -2.12
CA GLN A 311 20.93 -20.73 -2.44
C GLN A 311 21.48 -19.29 -2.45
N TYR A 312 20.68 -18.33 -2.92
CA TYR A 312 21.08 -16.91 -3.00
C TYR A 312 21.00 -16.23 -1.63
N SER A 313 19.90 -16.45 -0.88
CA SER A 313 19.77 -15.89 0.47
C SER A 313 20.85 -16.42 1.41
N ARG A 314 21.15 -17.73 1.37
CA ARG A 314 22.26 -18.35 2.12
C ARG A 314 23.62 -17.76 1.75
N SER A 315 23.87 -17.52 0.44
CA SER A 315 25.12 -16.90 -0.01
C SER A 315 25.32 -15.50 0.56
N ILE A 316 24.27 -14.68 0.57
CA ILE A 316 24.28 -13.34 1.16
C ILE A 316 24.44 -13.40 2.68
N SER A 317 23.66 -14.23 3.35
CA SER A 317 23.75 -14.42 4.80
C SER A 317 25.16 -14.82 5.24
N LYS A 318 25.75 -15.82 4.57
CA LYS A 318 27.12 -16.28 4.82
C LYS A 318 28.15 -15.16 4.60
N ARG A 319 28.00 -14.38 3.51
CA ARG A 319 28.94 -13.29 3.17
C ARG A 319 28.96 -12.19 4.20
N PHE A 320 27.79 -11.84 4.76
CA PHE A 320 27.64 -10.72 5.67
C PHE A 320 27.49 -11.14 7.14
N GLY A 321 27.54 -12.45 7.44
CA GLY A 321 27.49 -12.97 8.81
C GLY A 321 26.16 -12.72 9.50
N THR A 322 25.03 -12.77 8.79
CA THR A 322 23.71 -12.53 9.39
C THR A 322 23.17 -13.78 10.09
N ASP A 323 22.38 -13.59 11.17
CA ASP A 323 21.57 -14.64 11.76
C ASP A 323 20.38 -14.93 10.84
N HIS A 324 20.45 -16.06 10.12
CA HIS A 324 19.53 -16.34 9.01
C HIS A 324 18.49 -17.40 9.32
N HIS A 325 17.22 -17.01 9.23
CA HIS A 325 16.08 -17.88 9.48
C HIS A 325 15.39 -18.26 8.16
N GLU A 326 15.35 -19.55 7.85
CA GLU A 326 14.64 -20.09 6.68
C GLU A 326 13.27 -20.63 7.07
N ILE A 327 12.24 -20.13 6.41
CA ILE A 327 10.85 -20.48 6.61
C ILE A 327 10.42 -21.40 5.46
N VAL A 328 10.32 -22.70 5.73
CA VAL A 328 9.91 -23.68 4.71
C VAL A 328 8.39 -23.69 4.59
N ILE A 329 7.88 -23.44 3.40
CA ILE A 329 6.44 -23.36 3.10
C ILE A 329 6.03 -24.43 2.09
N SER A 330 4.87 -25.03 2.32
CA SER A 330 4.22 -25.97 1.41
C SER A 330 2.87 -25.44 0.92
N CYS A 331 2.33 -26.02 -0.16
CA CYS A 331 0.98 -25.72 -0.62
C CYS A 331 -0.07 -25.93 0.48
N HIS A 332 0.06 -26.98 1.27
CA HIS A 332 -0.83 -27.28 2.40
C HIS A 332 -0.85 -26.17 3.44
N ASP A 333 0.31 -25.57 3.77
CA ASP A 333 0.40 -24.46 4.74
C ASP A 333 -0.34 -23.22 4.25
N VAL A 334 -0.30 -22.96 2.94
CA VAL A 334 -1.02 -21.86 2.30
C VAL A 334 -2.52 -22.15 2.30
N MET A 335 -2.95 -23.33 1.84
CA MET A 335 -4.37 -23.70 1.77
C MET A 335 -5.06 -23.63 3.15
N THR A 336 -4.44 -24.19 4.19
CA THR A 336 -4.98 -24.13 5.56
C THR A 336 -5.05 -22.71 6.12
N SER A 337 -4.17 -21.82 5.66
CA SER A 337 -4.14 -20.44 6.09
C SER A 337 -5.03 -19.52 5.24
N LEU A 338 -5.47 -19.97 4.06
CA LEU A 338 -6.12 -19.14 3.05
C LEU A 338 -7.36 -18.37 3.54
N PRO A 339 -8.30 -18.95 4.32
CA PRO A 339 -9.41 -18.20 4.89
C PRO A 339 -8.94 -17.04 5.78
N LYS A 340 -7.90 -17.26 6.59
CA LYS A 340 -7.31 -16.22 7.44
C LYS A 340 -6.58 -15.16 6.63
N ILE A 341 -5.90 -15.56 5.55
CA ILE A 341 -5.20 -14.64 4.63
C ILE A 341 -6.20 -13.71 3.96
N ILE A 342 -7.27 -14.26 3.37
CA ILE A 342 -8.32 -13.45 2.72
C ILE A 342 -9.06 -12.60 3.75
N GLY A 343 -9.35 -13.15 4.93
CA GLY A 343 -9.92 -12.40 6.05
C GLY A 343 -9.01 -11.28 6.57
N ALA A 344 -7.70 -11.35 6.35
CA ALA A 344 -6.76 -10.28 6.69
C ALA A 344 -6.71 -9.16 5.63
N MET A 345 -7.12 -9.43 4.39
CA MET A 345 -7.24 -8.42 3.35
C MET A 345 -8.34 -7.43 3.72
N ASP A 346 -8.00 -6.21 4.07
CA ASP A 346 -9.00 -5.18 4.34
C ASP A 346 -9.71 -4.73 3.05
N GLN A 347 -8.95 -4.60 1.97
CA GLN A 347 -9.41 -4.53 0.59
C GLN A 347 -8.77 -5.71 -0.17
N PRO A 348 -9.51 -6.49 -0.96
CA PRO A 348 -8.95 -7.66 -1.64
C PRO A 348 -7.93 -7.25 -2.69
N THR A 349 -6.89 -8.06 -2.82
CA THR A 349 -5.87 -7.94 -3.85
C THR A 349 -5.51 -9.31 -4.42
N VAL A 350 -4.82 -9.32 -5.56
CA VAL A 350 -4.31 -10.57 -6.16
C VAL A 350 -2.97 -11.01 -5.58
N ASP A 351 -2.38 -10.21 -4.70
CA ASP A 351 -1.07 -10.43 -4.08
C ASP A 351 -1.21 -10.59 -2.55
N GLY A 352 -0.15 -10.40 -1.78
CA GLY A 352 -0.15 -10.33 -0.32
C GLY A 352 0.03 -11.66 0.41
N VAL A 353 -0.29 -12.81 -0.18
CA VAL A 353 -0.21 -14.14 0.48
C VAL A 353 1.21 -14.43 1.02
N ASN A 354 2.21 -14.11 0.25
CA ASN A 354 3.63 -14.26 0.60
C ASN A 354 4.01 -13.38 1.80
N THR A 355 3.56 -12.14 1.83
CA THR A 355 3.80 -11.19 2.92
C THR A 355 3.12 -11.64 4.21
N TYR A 356 1.89 -12.15 4.14
CA TYR A 356 1.20 -12.72 5.30
C TYR A 356 2.01 -13.85 5.96
N ILE A 357 2.45 -14.80 5.14
CA ILE A 357 3.16 -16.00 5.63
C ILE A 357 4.51 -15.62 6.27
N ILE A 358 5.34 -14.83 5.57
CA ILE A 358 6.66 -14.45 6.11
C ILE A 358 6.51 -13.60 7.38
N SER A 359 5.51 -12.72 7.42
CA SER A 359 5.24 -11.86 8.58
C SER A 359 4.79 -12.67 9.79
N ARG A 360 3.91 -13.68 9.59
CA ARG A 360 3.49 -14.61 10.64
C ARG A 360 4.69 -15.29 11.31
N GLU A 361 5.56 -15.87 10.52
CA GLU A 361 6.70 -16.62 11.06
C GLU A 361 7.75 -15.69 11.69
N THR A 362 8.01 -14.53 11.10
CA THR A 362 8.92 -13.52 11.67
C THR A 362 8.40 -13.03 13.03
N ARG A 363 7.09 -12.79 13.13
CA ARG A 363 6.45 -12.41 14.40
C ARG A 363 6.52 -13.54 15.44
N ARG A 364 6.37 -14.79 15.01
CA ARG A 364 6.45 -15.98 15.86
C ARG A 364 7.86 -16.18 16.47
N ILE A 365 8.90 -15.77 15.75
CA ILE A 365 10.30 -15.76 16.25
C ILE A 365 10.51 -14.62 17.25
N GLY A 366 9.61 -13.64 17.36
CA GLY A 366 9.64 -12.57 18.36
C GLY A 366 9.88 -11.16 17.81
N TYR A 367 10.07 -10.98 16.50
CA TYR A 367 10.28 -9.68 15.89
C TYR A 367 8.97 -8.91 15.75
N LYS A 368 9.03 -7.59 16.01
CA LYS A 368 7.93 -6.64 15.79
C LYS A 368 8.16 -5.75 14.57
N VAL A 369 9.38 -5.68 14.06
CA VAL A 369 9.77 -4.82 12.93
C VAL A 369 10.61 -5.62 11.95
N ALA A 370 10.34 -5.43 10.65
CA ALA A 370 11.17 -5.97 9.57
C ALA A 370 11.36 -4.94 8.44
N LEU A 371 12.50 -5.01 7.74
CA LEU A 371 12.76 -4.24 6.53
C LEU A 371 12.49 -5.11 5.29
N SER A 372 11.94 -4.49 4.24
CA SER A 372 11.71 -5.11 2.92
C SER A 372 12.41 -4.34 1.82
N GLY A 373 12.86 -5.05 0.79
CA GLY A 373 13.42 -4.48 -0.44
C GLY A 373 12.40 -3.90 -1.41
N LEU A 374 11.14 -3.79 -1.02
CA LEU A 374 10.05 -3.26 -1.83
C LEU A 374 10.31 -1.79 -2.21
N GLY A 375 9.82 -1.36 -3.38
CA GLY A 375 10.00 0.00 -3.90
C GLY A 375 11.23 0.17 -4.82
N ALA A 376 12.21 -0.74 -4.74
CA ALA A 376 13.41 -0.64 -5.57
C ALA A 376 13.12 -0.79 -7.08
N ASP A 377 12.18 -1.65 -7.45
CA ASP A 377 11.80 -1.85 -8.86
C ASP A 377 11.19 -0.58 -9.46
N GLU A 378 10.37 0.13 -8.70
CA GLU A 378 9.65 1.32 -9.11
C GLU A 378 10.58 2.51 -9.36
N ILE A 379 11.58 2.71 -8.52
CA ILE A 379 12.48 3.87 -8.62
C ILE A 379 13.72 3.62 -9.48
N PHE A 380 14.18 2.34 -9.59
CA PHE A 380 15.36 1.95 -10.38
C PHE A 380 15.02 1.29 -11.72
N ALA A 381 13.78 1.38 -12.20
CA ALA A 381 13.33 0.81 -13.46
C ALA A 381 13.57 -0.71 -13.59
N GLY A 382 13.16 -1.47 -12.56
CA GLY A 382 13.41 -2.91 -12.47
C GLY A 382 12.42 -3.80 -13.23
N TYR A 383 11.21 -3.32 -13.54
CA TYR A 383 10.18 -4.08 -14.23
C TYR A 383 10.32 -4.06 -15.75
N GLU A 384 9.77 -5.06 -16.44
CA GLU A 384 9.62 -5.03 -17.90
C GLU A 384 8.72 -3.88 -18.40
N THR A 385 7.83 -3.35 -17.55
CA THR A 385 6.98 -2.19 -17.87
C THR A 385 7.81 -0.98 -18.29
N PHE A 386 8.98 -0.77 -17.71
CA PHE A 386 9.89 0.32 -18.06
C PHE A 386 10.46 0.25 -19.49
N LYS A 387 10.41 -0.92 -20.12
CA LYS A 387 10.79 -1.10 -21.54
C LYS A 387 9.56 -1.16 -22.43
N THR A 388 8.50 -1.80 -21.96
CA THR A 388 7.30 -2.07 -22.76
C THR A 388 6.38 -0.86 -22.86
N VAL A 389 6.14 -0.13 -21.76
CA VAL A 389 5.24 1.04 -21.75
C VAL A 389 5.74 2.15 -22.68
N PRO A 390 7.01 2.60 -22.62
CA PRO A 390 7.53 3.61 -23.58
C PRO A 390 7.43 3.17 -25.04
N ARG A 391 7.60 1.87 -25.33
CA ARG A 391 7.40 1.35 -26.69
C ARG A 391 5.94 1.38 -27.10
N MET A 392 5.04 1.04 -26.19
CA MET A 392 3.59 1.10 -26.42
C MET A 392 3.13 2.55 -26.64
N GLU A 393 3.68 3.52 -25.90
CA GLU A 393 3.43 4.95 -26.12
C GLU A 393 3.83 5.38 -27.54
N TRP A 394 5.03 5.00 -27.95
CA TRP A 394 5.50 5.27 -29.30
C TRP A 394 4.62 4.62 -30.37
N PHE A 395 4.21 3.34 -30.18
CA PHE A 395 3.29 2.67 -31.09
C PHE A 395 1.91 3.34 -31.14
N ALA A 396 1.36 3.75 -30.00
CA ALA A 396 0.09 4.48 -29.93
C ALA A 396 0.18 5.81 -30.67
N TRP A 397 1.29 6.52 -30.52
CA TRP A 397 1.56 7.76 -31.26
C TRP A 397 1.64 7.50 -32.76
N CYS A 398 2.38 6.48 -33.23
CA CYS A 398 2.42 6.10 -34.64
C CYS A 398 1.02 5.72 -35.16
N ALA A 399 0.26 4.95 -34.39
CA ALA A 399 -1.10 4.56 -34.76
C ALA A 399 -2.03 5.78 -34.88
N SER A 400 -1.86 6.80 -34.03
CA SER A 400 -2.68 8.01 -34.07
C SER A 400 -2.54 8.81 -35.37
N THR A 401 -1.46 8.63 -36.12
CA THR A 401 -1.25 9.26 -37.43
C THR A 401 -2.03 8.57 -38.57
N ILE A 402 -2.57 7.35 -38.31
CA ILE A 402 -3.36 6.57 -39.28
C ILE A 402 -4.83 7.00 -39.19
N LYS A 403 -5.54 7.06 -40.32
CA LYS A 403 -6.96 7.38 -40.37
C LYS A 403 -7.77 6.41 -39.49
N PRO A 404 -8.78 6.86 -38.71
CA PRO A 404 -9.55 6.02 -37.78
C PRO A 404 -10.14 4.76 -38.43
N THR A 405 -10.69 4.87 -39.63
CA THR A 405 -11.28 3.72 -40.38
C THR A 405 -10.24 2.62 -40.66
N LEU A 406 -9.01 2.99 -41.01
CA LEU A 406 -7.93 2.03 -41.24
C LEU A 406 -7.45 1.42 -39.92
N ARG A 407 -7.41 2.18 -38.83
CA ARG A 407 -7.06 1.68 -37.50
C ARG A 407 -8.03 0.60 -37.03
N HIS A 408 -9.34 0.85 -37.16
CA HIS A 408 -10.37 -0.14 -36.82
C HIS A 408 -10.25 -1.41 -37.68
N MET A 409 -9.97 -1.28 -38.96
CA MET A 409 -9.75 -2.44 -39.82
C MET A 409 -8.52 -3.24 -39.41
N LEU A 410 -7.39 -2.58 -39.15
CA LEU A 410 -6.17 -3.22 -38.68
C LEU A 410 -6.36 -3.90 -37.32
N ALA A 411 -6.99 -3.23 -36.36
CA ALA A 411 -7.31 -3.77 -35.05
C ALA A 411 -8.21 -5.02 -35.17
N SER A 412 -9.20 -5.01 -36.05
CA SER A 412 -10.10 -6.13 -36.31
C SER A 412 -9.35 -7.32 -36.92
N ILE A 413 -8.48 -7.08 -37.91
CA ILE A 413 -7.65 -8.14 -38.53
C ILE A 413 -6.72 -8.76 -37.46
N ILE A 414 -6.07 -7.93 -36.64
CA ILE A 414 -5.17 -8.40 -35.58
C ILE A 414 -5.97 -9.20 -34.55
N SER A 415 -7.15 -8.76 -34.14
CA SER A 415 -8.00 -9.44 -33.17
C SER A 415 -8.46 -10.80 -33.70
N VAL A 416 -8.80 -10.92 -34.97
CA VAL A 416 -9.21 -12.18 -35.63
C VAL A 416 -8.02 -13.11 -35.88
N ALA A 417 -6.93 -12.59 -36.43
CA ALA A 417 -5.74 -13.39 -36.78
C ALA A 417 -5.02 -13.95 -35.55
N ILE A 418 -5.09 -13.26 -34.41
CA ILE A 418 -4.35 -13.58 -33.19
C ILE A 418 -5.29 -14.13 -32.08
N SER A 419 -6.61 -14.04 -32.27
CA SER A 419 -7.67 -14.45 -31.32
C SER A 419 -7.51 -15.87 -30.74
N LYS A 420 -6.74 -16.74 -31.37
CA LYS A 420 -6.60 -18.12 -30.90
C LYS A 420 -5.46 -18.36 -29.90
N ARG A 421 -4.52 -17.39 -29.62
CA ARG A 421 -3.30 -17.82 -28.90
C ARG A 421 -2.56 -16.85 -27.96
N ARG A 422 -2.85 -15.53 -27.82
CA ARG A 422 -2.03 -14.68 -26.93
C ARG A 422 -2.74 -13.45 -26.34
N PRO A 423 -2.79 -13.28 -25.00
CA PRO A 423 -3.26 -12.06 -24.32
C PRO A 423 -2.56 -10.76 -24.75
N ARG A 424 -1.30 -10.86 -25.20
CA ARG A 424 -0.52 -9.73 -25.72
C ARG A 424 -1.09 -9.12 -27.00
N ALA A 425 -1.76 -9.92 -27.81
CA ALA A 425 -2.34 -9.46 -29.06
C ALA A 425 -3.65 -8.69 -28.88
N GLU A 426 -4.43 -9.07 -27.88
CA GLU A 426 -5.61 -8.32 -27.47
C GLU A 426 -5.23 -6.91 -27.01
N LYS A 427 -4.18 -6.80 -26.18
CA LYS A 427 -3.64 -5.50 -25.74
C LYS A 427 -3.14 -4.65 -26.90
N LEU A 428 -2.50 -5.28 -27.91
CA LEU A 428 -2.02 -4.59 -29.10
C LEU A 428 -3.18 -4.09 -29.99
N ALA A 429 -4.23 -4.88 -30.16
CA ALA A 429 -5.41 -4.49 -30.93
C ALA A 429 -6.08 -3.24 -30.32
N VAL A 430 -6.28 -3.23 -29.00
CA VAL A 430 -6.83 -2.07 -28.26
C VAL A 430 -5.93 -0.83 -28.42
N LEU A 431 -4.63 -1.01 -28.35
CA LEU A 431 -3.66 0.08 -28.53
C LEU A 431 -3.75 0.70 -29.93
N ILE A 432 -3.92 -0.10 -30.98
CA ILE A 432 -4.05 0.36 -32.38
C ILE A 432 -5.41 1.02 -32.61
N GLU A 433 -6.47 0.46 -32.05
CA GLU A 433 -7.83 0.98 -32.17
C GLU A 433 -7.91 2.43 -31.63
N GLY A 434 -7.31 2.69 -30.46
CA GLY A 434 -7.19 4.04 -29.91
C GLY A 434 -8.55 4.74 -29.78
N ASP A 435 -9.57 4.01 -29.27
CA ASP A 435 -10.96 4.48 -29.15
C ASP A 435 -11.15 5.46 -27.97
N GLY A 436 -10.07 5.77 -27.23
CA GLY A 436 -10.12 6.64 -26.04
C GLY A 436 -10.59 5.95 -24.77
N SER A 437 -10.98 4.67 -24.83
CA SER A 437 -11.43 3.91 -23.64
C SER A 437 -10.31 3.67 -22.62
N ILE A 438 -9.04 3.78 -23.03
CA ILE A 438 -7.87 3.60 -22.21
C ILE A 438 -7.04 4.88 -22.22
N PRO A 439 -6.85 5.53 -21.06
CA PRO A 439 -6.20 6.83 -20.98
C PRO A 439 -4.70 6.78 -21.31
N HIS A 440 -4.05 5.63 -21.09
CA HIS A 440 -2.61 5.49 -21.32
C HIS A 440 -2.19 4.01 -21.46
N PRO A 441 -1.17 3.69 -22.29
CA PRO A 441 -0.66 2.31 -22.44
C PRO A 441 -0.22 1.61 -21.16
N TYR A 442 0.14 2.35 -20.13
CA TYR A 442 0.43 1.82 -18.80
C TYR A 442 -0.75 1.02 -18.22
N ALA A 443 -1.97 1.52 -18.39
CA ALA A 443 -3.17 0.80 -17.95
C ALA A 443 -3.22 -0.60 -18.55
N LEU A 444 -3.01 -0.72 -19.86
CA LEU A 444 -2.96 -2.02 -20.56
C LEU A 444 -1.88 -2.94 -20.00
N ALA A 445 -0.72 -2.40 -19.62
CA ALA A 445 0.35 -3.21 -19.06
C ALA A 445 -0.05 -3.86 -17.73
N ARG A 446 -0.86 -3.16 -16.91
CA ARG A 446 -1.29 -3.59 -15.56
C ARG A 446 -2.64 -4.32 -15.53
N MET A 447 -3.49 -4.18 -16.56
CA MET A 447 -4.82 -4.80 -16.58
C MET A 447 -4.81 -6.33 -16.55
N LEU A 448 -5.68 -6.89 -15.70
CA LEU A 448 -6.10 -8.29 -15.68
C LEU A 448 -7.23 -8.53 -16.69
N PHE A 449 -8.32 -7.78 -16.57
CA PHE A 449 -9.46 -7.84 -17.50
C PHE A 449 -9.57 -6.55 -18.28
N MET A 450 -9.84 -6.69 -19.58
CA MET A 450 -9.99 -5.55 -20.50
C MET A 450 -11.40 -4.95 -20.42
N PRO A 451 -11.59 -3.66 -20.74
CA PRO A 451 -12.92 -3.03 -20.71
C PRO A 451 -13.99 -3.80 -21.49
N ARG A 452 -13.62 -4.39 -22.63
CA ARG A 452 -14.55 -5.23 -23.43
C ARG A 452 -15.02 -6.48 -22.69
N GLN A 453 -14.17 -7.07 -21.84
CA GLN A 453 -14.51 -8.24 -21.03
C GLN A 453 -15.43 -7.85 -19.88
N LEU A 454 -15.23 -6.67 -19.28
CA LEU A 454 -16.11 -6.17 -18.22
C LEU A 454 -17.51 -5.79 -18.73
N ARG A 455 -17.63 -5.32 -19.96
CA ARG A 455 -18.96 -5.13 -20.60
C ARG A 455 -19.76 -6.43 -20.70
N GLN A 456 -19.09 -7.57 -20.94
CA GLN A 456 -19.74 -8.88 -20.93
C GLN A 456 -20.22 -9.30 -19.52
N LEU A 457 -19.69 -8.68 -18.47
CA LEU A 457 -20.11 -8.91 -17.09
C LEU A 457 -21.37 -8.13 -16.68
N SER A 458 -22.01 -7.39 -17.59
CA SER A 458 -23.19 -6.53 -17.34
C SER A 458 -22.96 -5.45 -16.27
N LEU A 459 -21.71 -5.17 -15.90
CA LEU A 459 -21.35 -4.16 -14.91
C LEU A 459 -21.27 -2.74 -15.48
N VAL A 460 -21.24 -2.61 -16.81
CA VAL A 460 -21.19 -1.32 -17.53
C VAL A 460 -22.45 -1.19 -18.36
N SER A 461 -23.24 -0.17 -18.10
CA SER A 461 -24.44 0.14 -18.93
C SER A 461 -24.01 0.52 -20.35
N ASP A 462 -24.75 0.00 -21.35
CA ASP A 462 -24.60 0.41 -22.75
C ASP A 462 -24.85 1.93 -22.87
N GLY A 463 -23.81 2.67 -23.27
CA GLY A 463 -23.87 4.14 -23.44
C GLY A 463 -22.82 4.92 -22.64
N MET A 464 -22.08 4.31 -21.72
CA MET A 464 -20.98 4.97 -21.02
C MET A 464 -19.73 5.02 -21.93
N HIS A 465 -19.43 6.20 -22.48
CA HIS A 465 -18.27 6.40 -23.38
C HIS A 465 -16.92 6.35 -22.63
N VAL A 466 -16.91 6.63 -21.32
CA VAL A 466 -15.70 6.61 -20.46
C VAL A 466 -15.96 5.67 -19.30
N ASP A 467 -15.04 4.73 -19.08
CA ASP A 467 -15.08 3.82 -17.93
C ASP A 467 -14.69 4.60 -16.67
N PRO A 468 -15.59 4.77 -15.67
CA PRO A 468 -15.30 5.53 -14.46
C PRO A 468 -14.13 4.94 -13.66
N ALA A 469 -13.86 3.65 -13.79
CA ALA A 469 -12.71 2.99 -13.18
C ALA A 469 -11.35 3.46 -13.74
N MET A 470 -11.34 4.25 -14.82
CA MET A 470 -10.12 4.87 -15.36
C MET A 470 -9.84 6.26 -14.78
N ALA A 471 -10.77 6.86 -14.06
CA ALA A 471 -10.64 8.23 -13.55
C ALA A 471 -9.44 8.43 -12.61
N PRO A 472 -9.15 7.55 -11.62
CA PRO A 472 -8.00 7.71 -10.75
C PRO A 472 -6.68 7.72 -11.53
N LEU A 473 -6.53 6.82 -12.50
CA LEU A 473 -5.34 6.80 -13.35
C LEU A 473 -5.24 8.04 -14.25
N ALA A 474 -6.36 8.51 -14.80
CA ALA A 474 -6.39 9.72 -15.63
C ALA A 474 -5.95 10.97 -14.84
N ASP A 475 -6.31 11.08 -13.57
CA ASP A 475 -5.86 12.18 -12.72
C ASP A 475 -4.36 12.11 -12.41
N ILE A 476 -3.81 10.92 -12.19
CA ILE A 476 -2.36 10.72 -12.01
C ILE A 476 -1.61 11.09 -13.29
N LEU A 477 -2.15 10.76 -14.47
CA LEU A 477 -1.54 11.04 -15.77
C LEU A 477 -1.32 12.53 -16.03
N LYS A 478 -2.23 13.41 -15.59
CA LYS A 478 -2.09 14.88 -15.71
C LYS A 478 -0.76 15.39 -15.15
N TRP A 479 -0.25 14.71 -14.13
CA TRP A 479 1.03 15.05 -13.48
C TRP A 479 2.21 14.29 -14.09
N ALA A 480 1.97 13.09 -14.63
CA ALA A 480 2.99 12.22 -15.22
C ALA A 480 3.56 12.74 -16.55
N GLU A 481 2.79 13.52 -17.31
CA GLU A 481 3.15 14.02 -18.65
C GLU A 481 4.44 14.86 -18.69
N ARG A 482 4.82 15.44 -17.56
CA ARG A 482 6.04 16.28 -17.43
C ARG A 482 7.32 15.46 -17.47
N PHE A 483 7.27 14.18 -17.20
CA PHE A 483 8.44 13.31 -17.16
C PHE A 483 8.72 12.66 -18.51
N ASP A 484 9.98 12.34 -18.75
CA ASP A 484 10.37 11.49 -19.88
C ASP A 484 9.68 10.11 -19.76
N PRO A 485 9.55 9.33 -20.85
CA PRO A 485 8.73 8.10 -20.84
C PRO A 485 9.10 7.08 -19.76
N VAL A 486 10.38 6.98 -19.37
CA VAL A 486 10.84 6.03 -18.33
C VAL A 486 10.50 6.56 -16.93
N ASN A 487 10.81 7.83 -16.65
CA ASN A 487 10.43 8.47 -15.39
C ASN A 487 8.91 8.61 -15.26
N ARG A 488 8.19 8.82 -16.38
CA ARG A 488 6.72 8.75 -16.41
C ARG A 488 6.21 7.37 -15.96
N THR A 489 6.78 6.30 -16.49
CA THR A 489 6.44 4.93 -16.04
C THR A 489 6.75 4.76 -14.55
N SER A 490 7.91 5.25 -14.06
CA SER A 490 8.26 5.23 -12.64
C SER A 490 7.24 5.98 -11.78
N TYR A 491 6.82 7.16 -12.22
CA TYR A 491 5.79 7.96 -11.53
C TYR A 491 4.45 7.21 -11.44
N LEU A 492 4.02 6.59 -12.54
CA LEU A 492 2.78 5.79 -12.59
C LEU A 492 2.86 4.56 -11.69
N GLU A 493 4.02 3.88 -11.64
CA GLU A 493 4.23 2.77 -10.69
C GLU A 493 4.15 3.26 -9.23
N LEU A 494 4.79 4.37 -8.90
CA LEU A 494 4.81 4.95 -7.55
C LEU A 494 3.47 5.53 -7.10
N ARG A 495 2.61 5.97 -8.02
CA ARG A 495 1.34 6.65 -7.69
C ARG A 495 0.10 5.78 -7.89
N HIS A 496 0.21 4.70 -8.65
CA HIS A 496 -0.92 3.82 -8.95
C HIS A 496 -0.70 2.39 -8.42
N TYR A 497 0.30 1.64 -8.93
CA TYR A 497 0.49 0.23 -8.56
C TYR A 497 1.03 0.06 -7.13
N MET A 498 2.06 0.81 -6.77
CA MET A 498 2.72 0.66 -5.49
C MET A 498 1.80 0.95 -4.29
N PRO A 499 1.06 2.08 -4.19
CA PRO A 499 0.21 2.35 -3.03
C PRO A 499 -1.00 1.41 -2.97
N ASN A 500 -1.59 1.07 -4.13
CA ASN A 500 -2.86 0.36 -4.19
C ASN A 500 -2.73 -1.17 -4.14
N THR A 501 -1.53 -1.71 -4.36
CA THR A 501 -1.24 -3.14 -4.30
C THR A 501 -0.11 -3.41 -3.31
N LEU A 502 1.11 -3.00 -3.62
CA LEU A 502 2.29 -3.45 -2.89
C LEU A 502 2.38 -2.92 -1.46
N LEU A 503 2.19 -1.62 -1.23
CA LEU A 503 2.25 -1.03 0.12
C LEU A 503 1.03 -1.40 0.93
N ARG A 504 -0.17 -1.43 0.30
CA ARG A 504 -1.40 -1.88 0.94
C ARG A 504 -1.29 -3.32 1.45
N ASP A 505 -0.83 -4.24 0.61
CA ASP A 505 -0.62 -5.64 0.99
C ASP A 505 0.47 -5.77 2.04
N SER A 506 1.55 -5.01 1.92
CA SER A 506 2.62 -5.01 2.90
C SER A 506 2.12 -4.61 4.28
N ASP A 507 1.29 -3.57 4.38
CA ASP A 507 0.73 -3.11 5.65
C ASP A 507 -0.29 -4.11 6.21
N PHE A 508 -1.35 -4.45 5.46
CA PHE A 508 -2.41 -5.31 5.97
C PHE A 508 -1.93 -6.71 6.36
N MET A 509 -1.09 -7.32 5.49
CA MET A 509 -0.64 -8.67 5.71
C MET A 509 0.38 -8.79 6.84
N SER A 510 1.23 -7.80 7.02
CA SER A 510 2.16 -7.80 8.15
C SER A 510 1.46 -7.45 9.45
N MET A 511 0.54 -6.46 9.41
CA MET A 511 -0.20 -6.02 10.58
C MET A 511 -1.24 -7.04 11.06
N ALA A 512 -1.70 -7.97 10.21
CA ALA A 512 -2.48 -9.12 10.66
C ALA A 512 -1.78 -9.94 11.76
N HIS A 513 -0.47 -9.77 11.89
CA HIS A 513 0.36 -10.42 12.91
C HIS A 513 1.00 -9.44 13.90
N GLY A 514 0.68 -8.14 13.85
CA GLY A 514 1.35 -7.12 14.66
C GLY A 514 2.84 -7.05 14.33
N LEU A 515 3.21 -7.11 13.05
CA LEU A 515 4.55 -6.89 12.53
C LEU A 515 4.57 -5.61 11.69
N GLU A 516 5.44 -4.67 12.04
CA GLU A 516 5.69 -3.49 11.24
C GLU A 516 6.65 -3.78 10.09
N LEU A 517 6.21 -3.58 8.85
CA LEU A 517 7.07 -3.68 7.68
C LEU A 517 7.49 -2.28 7.23
N ARG A 518 8.81 -2.05 7.12
CA ARG A 518 9.42 -0.80 6.65
C ARG A 518 10.06 -1.00 5.28
N VAL A 519 9.97 0.01 4.42
CA VAL A 519 10.38 -0.07 3.01
C VAL A 519 11.40 1.04 2.67
N PRO A 520 12.71 0.82 2.91
CA PRO A 520 13.73 1.86 2.77
C PRO A 520 13.86 2.47 1.38
N PHE A 521 13.51 1.75 0.32
CA PHE A 521 13.53 2.29 -1.04
C PHE A 521 12.37 3.26 -1.31
N VAL A 522 11.32 3.26 -0.47
CA VAL A 522 10.20 4.20 -0.53
C VAL A 522 10.51 5.43 0.34
N ASP A 523 11.62 6.08 0.04
CA ASP A 523 12.03 7.31 0.71
C ASP A 523 11.91 8.49 -0.26
N HIS A 524 11.26 9.59 0.16
CA HIS A 524 10.98 10.70 -0.75
C HIS A 524 12.25 11.40 -1.22
N LYS A 525 13.27 11.54 -0.37
CA LYS A 525 14.54 12.15 -0.76
C LYS A 525 15.29 11.32 -1.79
N LEU A 526 15.30 9.99 -1.59
CA LEU A 526 15.86 9.06 -2.57
C LEU A 526 15.09 9.10 -3.90
N ALA A 527 13.75 9.12 -3.84
CA ALA A 527 12.91 9.22 -5.04
C ALA A 527 13.14 10.54 -5.77
N GLU A 528 13.12 11.67 -5.07
CA GLU A 528 13.41 13.01 -5.61
C GLU A 528 14.78 13.04 -6.28
N PHE A 529 15.82 12.47 -5.65
CA PHE A 529 17.14 12.38 -6.26
C PHE A 529 17.12 11.56 -7.55
N LEU A 530 16.47 10.40 -7.57
CA LEU A 530 16.42 9.52 -8.73
C LEU A 530 15.59 10.11 -9.89
N PHE A 531 14.59 10.95 -9.59
CA PHE A 531 13.82 11.64 -10.63
C PHE A 531 14.58 12.79 -11.29
N ARG A 532 15.68 13.27 -10.71
CA ARG A 532 16.63 14.20 -11.35
C ARG A 532 17.50 13.50 -12.41
N ILE A 533 17.56 12.17 -12.39
CA ILE A 533 18.33 11.37 -13.36
C ILE A 533 17.42 11.11 -14.58
N PRO A 534 17.89 11.42 -15.82
CA PRO A 534 17.13 11.10 -17.02
C PRO A 534 16.76 9.63 -17.10
N GLY A 535 15.49 9.33 -17.39
CA GLY A 535 14.96 7.97 -17.34
C GLY A 535 15.68 6.99 -18.26
N ALA A 536 16.06 7.43 -19.48
CA ALA A 536 16.87 6.62 -20.40
C ALA A 536 18.19 6.15 -19.77
N SER A 537 18.76 6.94 -18.86
CA SER A 537 19.99 6.60 -18.15
C SER A 537 19.78 5.50 -17.10
N LYS A 538 18.57 5.31 -16.59
CA LYS A 538 18.22 4.21 -15.67
C LYS A 538 18.22 2.83 -16.36
N LEU A 539 18.02 2.79 -17.69
CA LEU A 539 17.99 1.58 -18.52
C LEU A 539 19.33 1.24 -19.18
N LYS A 540 20.39 1.98 -18.87
CA LYS A 540 21.72 1.81 -19.47
C LYS A 540 22.33 0.45 -19.12
N ARG A 541 23.11 -0.14 -20.07
CA ARG A 541 23.93 -1.36 -19.91
C ARG A 541 23.18 -2.70 -19.91
N GLY A 542 21.88 -2.75 -20.16
CA GLY A 542 21.14 -4.01 -20.25
C GLY A 542 20.94 -4.76 -18.92
N LEU A 543 21.49 -4.26 -17.81
CA LEU A 543 21.29 -4.79 -16.48
C LEU A 543 20.06 -4.16 -15.82
N PRO A 544 19.19 -4.92 -15.17
CA PRO A 544 18.10 -4.35 -14.38
C PRO A 544 18.68 -3.61 -13.18
N LYS A 545 18.12 -2.42 -12.89
CA LYS A 545 18.54 -1.61 -11.71
C LYS A 545 20.04 -1.34 -11.64
N TRP A 546 20.69 -1.09 -12.78
CA TRP A 546 22.15 -0.93 -12.85
C TRP A 546 22.68 0.18 -11.93
N LEU A 547 21.90 1.26 -11.70
CA LEU A 547 22.28 2.33 -10.76
C LEU A 547 22.39 1.82 -9.32
N LEU A 548 21.47 0.93 -8.90
CA LEU A 548 21.55 0.29 -7.59
C LEU A 548 22.77 -0.64 -7.51
N ILE A 549 23.03 -1.41 -8.56
CA ILE A 549 24.22 -2.30 -8.64
C ILE A 549 25.51 -1.49 -8.53
N GLU A 550 25.63 -0.36 -9.24
CA GLU A 550 26.81 0.52 -9.15
C GLU A 550 26.95 1.14 -7.75
N ALA A 551 25.83 1.56 -7.15
CA ALA A 551 25.85 2.12 -5.80
C ALA A 551 26.36 1.11 -4.74
N VAL A 552 26.13 -0.19 -4.97
CA VAL A 552 26.60 -1.29 -4.09
C VAL A 552 27.75 -2.08 -4.71
N GLN A 553 28.47 -1.50 -5.69
CA GLN A 553 29.55 -2.17 -6.41
C GLN A 553 30.58 -2.78 -5.45
N GLY A 554 30.97 -4.02 -5.74
CA GLY A 554 31.93 -4.79 -4.93
C GLY A 554 31.36 -5.40 -3.65
N LEU A 555 30.14 -5.07 -3.25
CA LEU A 555 29.49 -5.65 -2.07
C LEU A 555 28.76 -6.95 -2.40
N LEU A 556 27.99 -6.99 -3.50
CA LEU A 556 27.20 -8.16 -3.86
C LEU A 556 28.02 -9.20 -4.63
N PRO A 557 27.74 -10.51 -4.42
CA PRO A 557 28.33 -11.58 -5.25
C PRO A 557 27.83 -11.46 -6.71
N GLU A 558 28.69 -11.76 -7.70
CA GLU A 558 28.34 -11.72 -9.12
C GLU A 558 27.14 -12.60 -9.46
N GLN A 559 27.01 -13.76 -8.84
CA GLN A 559 25.86 -14.67 -9.02
C GLN A 559 24.52 -14.04 -8.60
N VAL A 560 24.49 -13.06 -7.72
CA VAL A 560 23.29 -12.30 -7.33
C VAL A 560 23.03 -11.18 -8.34
N VAL A 561 24.08 -10.50 -8.80
CA VAL A 561 24.00 -9.38 -9.75
C VAL A 561 23.50 -9.85 -11.12
N HIS A 562 23.97 -11.00 -11.59
CA HIS A 562 23.69 -11.53 -12.94
C HIS A 562 22.54 -12.55 -12.99
N ARG A 563 21.88 -12.83 -11.86
CA ARG A 563 20.75 -13.79 -11.87
C ARG A 563 19.57 -13.23 -12.66
N PRO A 564 18.81 -14.08 -13.36
CA PRO A 564 17.54 -13.70 -13.95
C PRO A 564 16.58 -13.20 -12.86
N LYS A 565 15.91 -12.05 -13.12
CA LYS A 565 14.90 -11.54 -12.20
C LYS A 565 13.76 -12.54 -12.06
N ARG A 566 13.42 -12.89 -10.82
CA ARG A 566 12.18 -13.60 -10.46
C ARG A 566 11.40 -12.73 -9.49
N GLY A 567 10.07 -12.70 -9.63
CA GLY A 567 9.20 -12.13 -8.62
C GLY A 567 9.12 -13.07 -7.42
N PHE A 568 8.92 -12.54 -6.23
CA PHE A 568 8.64 -13.33 -5.04
C PHE A 568 7.18 -13.81 -5.10
N THR A 569 6.91 -14.79 -5.96
CA THR A 569 5.59 -15.38 -6.19
C THR A 569 5.58 -16.84 -5.82
N PHE A 570 4.49 -17.28 -5.20
CA PHE A 570 4.25 -18.68 -4.93
C PHE A 570 3.95 -19.44 -6.24
N PRO A 571 4.12 -20.76 -6.29
CA PRO A 571 3.84 -21.56 -7.47
C PRO A 571 2.32 -21.73 -7.73
N PHE A 572 1.57 -20.61 -7.71
CA PHE A 572 0.12 -20.61 -7.86
C PHE A 572 -0.36 -21.27 -9.13
N GLU A 573 0.35 -21.09 -10.26
CA GLU A 573 -0.06 -21.74 -11.50
C GLU A 573 -0.09 -23.27 -11.38
N LEU A 574 0.85 -23.83 -10.60
CA LEU A 574 0.90 -25.27 -10.33
C LEU A 574 -0.19 -25.68 -9.34
N TRP A 575 -0.28 -24.95 -8.21
CA TRP A 575 -1.19 -25.29 -7.13
C TRP A 575 -2.66 -25.16 -7.52
N LEU A 576 -3.04 -24.13 -8.27
CA LEU A 576 -4.42 -23.93 -8.74
C LEU A 576 -4.87 -25.03 -9.73
N LYS A 577 -3.93 -25.61 -10.48
CA LYS A 577 -4.24 -26.73 -11.40
C LYS A 577 -4.28 -28.08 -10.71
N LYS A 578 -3.73 -28.21 -9.49
CA LYS A 578 -3.59 -29.47 -8.76
C LYS A 578 -4.27 -29.39 -7.39
N GLU A 579 -3.51 -29.04 -6.35
CA GLU A 579 -3.90 -29.18 -4.95
C GLU A 579 -5.10 -28.28 -4.59
N MET A 580 -5.16 -27.05 -5.14
CA MET A 580 -6.23 -26.07 -4.89
C MET A 580 -7.40 -26.18 -5.89
N ARG A 581 -7.34 -27.10 -6.86
CA ARG A 581 -8.28 -27.16 -7.96
C ARG A 581 -9.74 -27.31 -7.49
N GLN A 582 -9.99 -28.24 -6.57
CA GLN A 582 -11.35 -28.51 -6.08
C GLN A 582 -11.94 -27.28 -5.36
N ASP A 583 -11.17 -26.66 -4.48
CA ASP A 583 -11.63 -25.43 -3.78
C ASP A 583 -11.92 -24.27 -4.74
N MET A 584 -11.10 -24.13 -5.80
CA MET A 584 -11.36 -23.13 -6.85
C MET A 584 -12.65 -23.44 -7.61
N GLU A 585 -12.89 -24.69 -7.99
CA GLU A 585 -14.11 -25.11 -8.71
C GLU A 585 -15.35 -24.97 -7.82
N ASP A 586 -15.28 -25.32 -6.54
CA ASP A 586 -16.37 -25.19 -5.59
C ASP A 586 -16.82 -23.72 -5.44
N VAL A 587 -15.87 -22.77 -5.48
CA VAL A 587 -16.16 -21.34 -5.34
C VAL A 587 -16.58 -20.69 -6.66
N LEU A 588 -15.82 -20.94 -7.74
CA LEU A 588 -16.03 -20.26 -9.02
C LEU A 588 -17.20 -20.82 -9.83
N LEU A 589 -17.54 -22.10 -9.64
CA LEU A 589 -18.58 -22.81 -10.39
C LEU A 589 -19.85 -23.08 -9.57
N ASP A 590 -19.90 -22.62 -8.30
CA ASP A 590 -21.08 -22.75 -7.46
C ASP A 590 -22.29 -22.11 -8.14
N THR A 591 -23.36 -22.91 -8.32
CA THR A 591 -24.60 -22.49 -8.94
C THR A 591 -25.65 -22.05 -7.90
N SER A 592 -25.44 -22.32 -6.62
CA SER A 592 -26.41 -22.08 -5.53
C SER A 592 -26.39 -20.62 -5.05
N ALA A 593 -25.27 -19.90 -5.18
CA ALA A 593 -25.12 -18.52 -4.76
C ALA A 593 -24.94 -17.58 -5.97
N ASN A 594 -25.44 -16.35 -5.89
CA ASN A 594 -25.01 -15.30 -6.80
C ASN A 594 -23.54 -15.03 -6.53
N LEU A 595 -22.67 -15.34 -7.48
CA LEU A 595 -21.21 -15.20 -7.32
C LEU A 595 -20.83 -13.78 -6.89
N LEU A 596 -21.48 -12.79 -7.50
CA LEU A 596 -21.51 -11.37 -7.17
C LEU A 596 -22.72 -10.81 -7.88
N ALA A 597 -23.47 -9.90 -7.28
CA ALA A 597 -24.55 -9.21 -7.97
C ALA A 597 -23.99 -8.55 -9.24
N GLY A 598 -24.47 -8.98 -10.42
CA GLY A 598 -24.07 -8.45 -11.72
C GLY A 598 -22.92 -9.17 -12.46
N VAL A 599 -22.23 -10.13 -11.86
CA VAL A 599 -21.17 -10.89 -12.58
C VAL A 599 -21.74 -12.12 -13.28
N ASP A 600 -21.60 -12.18 -14.61
CA ASP A 600 -22.08 -13.31 -15.42
C ASP A 600 -21.28 -14.60 -15.09
N ARG A 601 -22.01 -15.62 -14.63
CA ARG A 601 -21.45 -16.96 -14.30
C ARG A 601 -20.78 -17.65 -15.48
N LYS A 602 -21.30 -17.46 -16.70
CA LYS A 602 -20.71 -18.06 -17.91
C LYS A 602 -19.33 -17.47 -18.17
N PHE A 603 -19.15 -16.19 -17.89
CA PHE A 603 -17.85 -15.55 -18.01
C PHE A 603 -16.86 -16.13 -17.00
N VAL A 604 -17.24 -16.26 -15.73
CA VAL A 604 -16.37 -16.87 -14.69
C VAL A 604 -15.96 -18.29 -15.05
N ALA A 605 -16.93 -19.13 -15.46
CA ALA A 605 -16.65 -20.49 -15.92
C ALA A 605 -15.71 -20.52 -17.15
N THR A 606 -15.84 -19.55 -18.05
CA THR A 606 -14.96 -19.40 -19.21
C THR A 606 -13.53 -19.04 -18.79
N VAL A 607 -13.37 -18.10 -17.85
CA VAL A 607 -12.05 -17.71 -17.31
C VAL A 607 -11.35 -18.91 -16.68
N TRP A 608 -12.07 -19.71 -15.90
CA TRP A 608 -11.52 -20.93 -15.29
C TRP A 608 -11.11 -21.97 -16.35
N LYS A 609 -11.98 -22.25 -17.31
CA LYS A 609 -11.70 -23.16 -18.42
C LYS A 609 -10.48 -22.71 -19.25
N ASP A 610 -10.38 -21.44 -19.54
CA ASP A 610 -9.26 -20.88 -20.30
C ASP A 610 -7.95 -20.96 -19.52
N PHE A 611 -7.98 -20.83 -18.21
CA PHE A 611 -6.81 -21.05 -17.37
C PHE A 611 -6.36 -22.52 -17.39
N LEU A 612 -7.27 -23.46 -17.23
CA LEU A 612 -6.93 -24.90 -17.31
C LEU A 612 -6.37 -25.29 -18.69
N ALA A 613 -6.85 -24.63 -19.74
CA ALA A 613 -6.36 -24.81 -21.11
C ALA A 613 -5.07 -24.03 -21.42
N GLY A 614 -4.49 -23.30 -20.47
CA GLY A 614 -3.26 -22.50 -20.65
C GLY A 614 -3.43 -21.26 -21.55
N LYS A 615 -4.66 -20.78 -21.75
CA LYS A 615 -4.96 -19.60 -22.58
C LYS A 615 -4.88 -18.28 -21.80
N THR A 616 -4.93 -18.34 -20.47
CA THR A 616 -4.80 -17.17 -19.59
C THR A 616 -3.92 -17.46 -18.38
N THR A 617 -3.50 -16.42 -17.66
CA THR A 617 -2.66 -16.53 -16.46
C THR A 617 -3.48 -16.89 -15.23
N TRP A 618 -2.82 -17.46 -14.22
CA TRP A 618 -3.42 -17.82 -12.93
C TRP A 618 -4.07 -16.63 -12.20
N SER A 619 -3.56 -15.43 -12.41
CA SER A 619 -4.02 -14.22 -11.70
C SER A 619 -5.50 -13.87 -11.98
N ARG A 620 -6.05 -14.21 -13.16
CA ARG A 620 -7.45 -13.96 -13.50
C ARG A 620 -8.45 -14.81 -12.69
N PRO A 621 -8.40 -16.15 -12.70
CA PRO A 621 -9.29 -16.94 -11.84
C PRO A 621 -9.02 -16.71 -10.36
N TRP A 622 -7.77 -16.43 -9.97
CA TRP A 622 -7.41 -16.10 -8.61
C TRP A 622 -8.09 -14.81 -8.13
N SER A 623 -8.10 -13.75 -8.94
CA SER A 623 -8.78 -12.50 -8.58
C SER A 623 -10.27 -12.70 -8.33
N LEU A 624 -10.95 -13.49 -9.15
CA LEU A 624 -12.38 -13.80 -8.99
C LEU A 624 -12.63 -14.61 -7.71
N TYR A 625 -11.78 -15.59 -7.42
CA TYR A 625 -11.84 -16.39 -6.20
C TYR A 625 -11.66 -15.53 -4.93
N VAL A 626 -10.62 -14.70 -4.89
CA VAL A 626 -10.33 -13.80 -3.75
C VAL A 626 -11.50 -12.84 -3.54
N LEU A 627 -12.01 -12.23 -4.60
CA LEU A 627 -13.13 -11.30 -4.53
C LEU A 627 -14.38 -11.96 -3.94
N LYS A 628 -14.76 -13.14 -4.43
CA LYS A 628 -15.93 -13.87 -3.92
C LYS A 628 -15.77 -14.19 -2.44
N ARG A 629 -14.65 -14.77 -2.05
CA ARG A 629 -14.37 -15.10 -0.65
C ARG A 629 -14.36 -13.88 0.25
N TRP A 630 -13.80 -12.76 -0.22
CA TRP A 630 -13.77 -11.52 0.53
C TRP A 630 -15.19 -10.93 0.73
N VAL A 631 -16.02 -10.93 -0.31
CA VAL A 631 -17.41 -10.46 -0.23
C VAL A 631 -18.19 -11.29 0.80
N ASP A 632 -18.09 -12.63 0.76
CA ASP A 632 -18.75 -13.52 1.72
C ASP A 632 -18.31 -13.24 3.15
N MET A 633 -17.02 -13.02 3.35
CA MET A 633 -16.45 -12.85 4.71
C MET A 633 -16.61 -11.44 5.27
N VAL A 634 -16.60 -10.41 4.42
CA VAL A 634 -16.54 -9.02 4.89
C VAL A 634 -17.88 -8.30 4.72
N LEU A 635 -18.57 -8.49 3.60
CA LEU A 635 -19.84 -7.79 3.33
C LEU A 635 -21.07 -8.58 3.78
N GLU A 636 -21.11 -9.90 3.60
CA GLU A 636 -22.28 -10.72 3.89
C GLU A 636 -22.29 -11.29 5.31
N SER A 637 -21.13 -11.33 5.99
CA SER A 637 -21.08 -11.79 7.39
C SER A 637 -21.82 -10.80 8.32
N ARG A 638 -22.87 -11.27 9.01
CA ARG A 638 -23.54 -10.48 10.04
C ARG A 638 -22.58 -10.26 11.21
N PRO A 639 -22.59 -9.08 11.87
CA PRO A 639 -21.85 -8.89 13.11
C PRO A 639 -22.33 -9.97 14.10
N SER A 640 -21.39 -10.71 14.69
CA SER A 640 -21.71 -11.69 15.73
C SER A 640 -22.35 -10.95 16.91
N SER A 641 -23.58 -11.26 17.23
CA SER A 641 -24.32 -10.77 18.39
C SER A 641 -23.83 -11.40 19.71
N SER A 642 -22.55 -11.68 19.84
CA SER A 642 -21.97 -12.13 21.10
C SER A 642 -21.78 -10.93 22.00
N THR A 643 -22.65 -10.80 23.01
CA THR A 643 -22.39 -10.07 24.25
C THR A 643 -21.08 -10.62 24.85
N VAL A 644 -20.00 -9.91 24.64
CA VAL A 644 -18.71 -10.23 25.24
C VAL A 644 -18.49 -9.24 26.38
N ASP A 645 -18.30 -9.77 27.57
CA ASP A 645 -17.87 -9.04 28.75
C ASP A 645 -16.70 -8.11 28.39
N ILE A 646 -16.93 -6.81 28.50
CA ILE A 646 -15.92 -5.78 28.37
C ILE A 646 -15.24 -5.69 29.75
N PRO A 647 -13.93 -6.00 29.87
CA PRO A 647 -13.22 -5.62 31.09
C PRO A 647 -13.32 -4.12 31.25
N GLU A 648 -13.73 -3.66 32.43
CA GLU A 648 -13.85 -2.22 32.77
C GLU A 648 -12.55 -1.50 32.42
N LEU A 649 -12.57 -0.73 31.32
CA LEU A 649 -11.52 0.20 30.94
C LEU A 649 -11.52 1.35 31.95
N GLY A 650 -10.63 1.22 32.95
CA GLY A 650 -10.00 2.35 33.63
C GLY A 650 -10.87 3.40 34.29
N ARG A 651 -11.70 3.04 35.32
CA ARG A 651 -11.98 3.99 36.40
C ARG A 651 -10.76 4.05 37.36
N ARG A 652 -9.67 4.65 36.90
CA ARG A 652 -8.57 5.06 37.77
C ARG A 652 -8.10 6.44 37.35
N GLN A 653 -8.82 7.46 37.81
CA GLN A 653 -8.30 8.81 38.04
C GLN A 653 -9.40 9.69 38.63
N ALA A 654 -9.76 9.47 39.89
CA ALA A 654 -10.41 10.47 40.71
C ALA A 654 -10.23 10.12 42.19
N MET A 655 -8.98 9.99 42.65
CA MET A 655 -8.62 10.01 44.07
C MET A 655 -7.13 10.32 44.23
N ALA A 656 -6.77 11.57 44.01
CA ALA A 656 -5.57 12.18 44.59
C ALA A 656 -5.68 13.70 44.51
N ARG A 657 -6.57 14.27 45.29
CA ARG A 657 -6.49 15.61 45.86
C ARG A 657 -7.39 15.64 47.09
N ASN A 658 -6.80 15.39 48.22
CA ASN A 658 -7.03 16.03 49.52
C ASN A 658 -5.70 16.04 50.25
#